data_6e2c6106468b8998935977fe3d30abe3
#
_entry.id   6e2c6106468b8998935977fe3d30abe3
#
_cell.length_a   1.000
_cell.length_b   1.000
_cell.length_c   1.000
_cell.angle_alpha   90.00
_cell.angle_beta   90.00
_cell.angle_gamma   90.00
#
_symmetry.space_group_name_H-M   'P 1'
#
loop_
_entity.id
_entity.type
_entity.pdbx_description
1 polymer ?
#
loop_
_entity_poly.entity_id
_entity_poly.type
_entity_poly.pdbx_seq_one_letter_code
_entity_poly.pdbx_strand_id
1 'polypeptide(L)'
;MQTPSSNGFLSSRVNVNYQLNKILTQLIRSIVDFISAPTSNSPLPPYVQIGAAAAVTMGLGYYLSKGANSTGSYSFNGVTYTGNVKPLVDPMNQSRVLPDGSRISAYLKDDNLQAYLFEDAQTLYQGVRRGARLSNNGPMLGRRVKNADGSAPYVWETYNDILERAENVSVAFRELGISVGNSENIGIYAKNRPEWIVTEFATYNYSNVIVPIYETLGSEASVFILNQAEIKIVICDDIAKATGLLKFKEQCPSLKTLVVMEPLTEELKATSSSLGVSVLTFGDLERLGKEATNRPEHIPPTPADLATICYTSGTTGTPKGVMLTHANVIADGVCMDFFKHSGITATDSMISFLPLAHMLERVIESVCFCVGAKVGFYRGDIRVLAEDIKELRPTVVPVVPRVLNRLYDKVMSEVNKSTLKKMLFDFAISYKARDMANFNIRNDGFFDNLVFKKIREGFGGRVRLMITGSAPLSTNVLTFVRAAMGCVVVEGYGQTECVAACTVSMEGDSLAGHVGMVIPSAQIKLVDVPELNYYAKDNAGEVCVKGHIIFKGYYKNEQQTAETIDSEGWLHTGDIGRWTPEGTLKIVDRKKHIFKLSQGEYVAPEKIENIYVRSKYVAQSFVHGESLKTCLIAIVVPDVEVLVPAMEEMGIKGTFEELCRNEKVKKAVLDDMLAVGKKAGLFSFEQVRDIFLSSEQFSVENDLLTPTLKSKRPKLKTHYATQLNEMYAKLP
;
A
#
# COMPACT_ATOMS: atom_id res chain seq x y z
N MET A 1 -38.34 16.17 -7.32
CA MET A 1 -37.15 15.77 -6.56
C MET A 1 -37.56 14.66 -5.61
N GLN A 2 -37.35 13.42 -6.03
CA GLN A 2 -37.68 12.24 -5.20
C GLN A 2 -36.40 11.86 -4.45
N THR A 3 -36.51 11.79 -3.14
CA THR A 3 -35.45 11.27 -2.26
C THR A 3 -35.15 9.81 -2.63
N PRO A 4 -33.87 9.42 -2.75
CA PRO A 4 -33.52 8.01 -2.93
C PRO A 4 -33.91 7.26 -1.66
N SER A 5 -34.74 6.27 -1.81
CA SER A 5 -35.28 5.43 -0.76
C SER A 5 -34.18 4.65 -0.03
N SER A 6 -34.29 4.56 1.28
CA SER A 6 -33.53 3.70 2.20
C SER A 6 -33.56 2.19 1.86
N ASN A 7 -34.16 1.84 0.73
CA ASN A 7 -34.36 0.45 0.26
C ASN A 7 -33.11 -0.24 -0.26
N GLY A 8 -32.03 0.48 -0.61
CA GLY A 8 -30.79 -0.14 -1.12
C GLY A 8 -30.02 -0.92 -0.06
N PHE A 9 -29.96 -0.39 1.16
CA PHE A 9 -29.27 -1.04 2.28
C PHE A 9 -30.09 -2.20 2.86
N LEU A 10 -31.42 -2.06 2.89
CA LEU A 10 -32.35 -3.14 3.23
C LEU A 10 -32.36 -4.23 2.16
N SER A 11 -32.25 -3.87 0.86
CA SER A 11 -32.18 -4.83 -0.23
C SER A 11 -30.88 -5.64 -0.23
N SER A 12 -29.74 -5.02 0.14
CA SER A 12 -28.47 -5.76 0.32
C SER A 12 -28.52 -6.70 1.53
N ARG A 13 -29.16 -6.30 2.65
CA ARG A 13 -29.39 -7.17 3.80
C ARG A 13 -30.34 -8.35 3.47
N VAL A 14 -31.39 -8.11 2.72
CA VAL A 14 -32.33 -9.14 2.25
C VAL A 14 -31.63 -10.07 1.26
N ASN A 15 -30.80 -9.54 0.38
CA ASN A 15 -30.04 -10.31 -0.60
C ASN A 15 -28.96 -11.19 0.06
N VAL A 16 -28.26 -10.69 1.06
CA VAL A 16 -27.27 -11.46 1.84
C VAL A 16 -27.95 -12.58 2.63
N ASN A 17 -29.07 -12.31 3.29
CA ASN A 17 -29.85 -13.36 3.99
C ASN A 17 -30.42 -14.41 3.03
N TYR A 18 -30.88 -13.99 1.85
CA TYR A 18 -31.37 -14.92 0.82
C TYR A 18 -30.25 -15.79 0.27
N GLN A 19 -29.08 -15.21 -0.02
CA GLN A 19 -27.88 -15.94 -0.48
C GLN A 19 -27.36 -16.89 0.62
N LEU A 20 -27.34 -16.45 1.87
CA LEU A 20 -26.95 -17.30 3.00
C LEU A 20 -27.88 -18.50 3.16
N ASN A 21 -29.21 -18.30 3.11
CA ASN A 21 -30.18 -19.40 3.19
C ASN A 21 -30.04 -20.34 1.99
N LYS A 22 -29.78 -19.84 0.80
CA LYS A 22 -29.52 -20.65 -0.39
C LYS A 22 -28.25 -21.50 -0.25
N ILE A 23 -27.16 -20.90 0.23
CA ILE A 23 -25.88 -21.58 0.48
C ILE A 23 -26.04 -22.59 1.61
N LEU A 24 -26.75 -22.25 2.71
CA LEU A 24 -27.02 -23.15 3.80
C LEU A 24 -27.85 -24.37 3.33
N THR A 25 -28.85 -24.13 2.53
CA THR A 25 -29.69 -25.20 1.94
C THR A 25 -28.90 -26.09 1.00
N GLN A 26 -28.01 -25.51 0.19
CA GLN A 26 -27.09 -26.26 -0.66
C GLN A 26 -26.06 -27.05 0.14
N LEU A 27 -25.47 -26.44 1.20
CA LEU A 27 -24.53 -27.12 2.09
C LEU A 27 -25.19 -28.31 2.81
N ILE A 28 -26.40 -28.12 3.35
CA ILE A 28 -27.17 -29.18 4.00
C ILE A 28 -27.50 -30.30 2.99
N ARG A 29 -27.95 -29.96 1.77
CA ARG A 29 -28.19 -30.95 0.71
C ARG A 29 -26.89 -31.68 0.34
N SER A 30 -25.78 -30.99 0.10
CA SER A 30 -24.53 -31.66 -0.26
C SER A 30 -23.96 -32.51 0.87
N ILE A 31 -24.18 -32.15 2.14
CA ILE A 31 -23.84 -33.00 3.30
C ILE A 31 -24.76 -34.23 3.33
N VAL A 32 -26.04 -34.05 3.09
CA VAL A 32 -27.02 -35.17 3.02
C VAL A 32 -26.71 -36.07 1.83
N ASP A 33 -26.42 -35.49 0.64
CA ASP A 33 -26.06 -36.25 -0.56
C ASP A 33 -24.73 -36.99 -0.41
N PHE A 34 -23.72 -36.36 0.25
CA PHE A 34 -22.45 -36.98 0.61
C PHE A 34 -22.62 -38.15 1.61
N ILE A 35 -23.52 -37.98 2.58
CA ILE A 35 -23.88 -39.04 3.56
C ILE A 35 -24.64 -40.18 2.88
N SER A 36 -25.42 -39.86 1.84
CA SER A 36 -26.32 -40.80 1.15
C SER A 36 -25.70 -41.44 -0.11
N ALA A 37 -24.55 -40.96 -0.60
CA ALA A 37 -23.91 -41.49 -1.80
C ALA A 37 -23.23 -42.84 -1.54
N PRO A 38 -23.52 -43.89 -2.35
CA PRO A 38 -22.81 -45.15 -2.25
C PRO A 38 -21.40 -44.98 -2.82
N THR A 39 -20.38 -44.93 -1.94
CA THR A 39 -18.96 -44.89 -2.34
C THR A 39 -18.44 -46.31 -2.45
N SER A 40 -17.84 -46.63 -3.59
CA SER A 40 -17.25 -47.93 -3.92
C SER A 40 -15.89 -48.21 -3.30
N ASN A 41 -15.36 -47.34 -2.40
CA ASN A 41 -14.10 -47.58 -1.70
C ASN A 41 -14.18 -47.07 -0.26
N SER A 42 -14.40 -48.00 0.67
CA SER A 42 -14.36 -47.87 2.13
C SER A 42 -15.13 -46.66 2.70
N PRO A 43 -16.42 -46.74 2.96
CA PRO A 43 -17.18 -45.67 3.59
C PRO A 43 -16.69 -45.47 5.03
N LEU A 44 -16.54 -44.18 5.43
CA LEU A 44 -16.39 -43.86 6.84
C LEU A 44 -17.57 -44.47 7.62
N PRO A 45 -17.35 -45.05 8.80
CA PRO A 45 -18.40 -45.66 9.58
C PRO A 45 -19.57 -44.69 9.81
N PRO A 46 -20.84 -45.16 9.77
CA PRO A 46 -22.01 -44.28 9.88
C PRO A 46 -22.02 -43.37 11.11
N TYR A 47 -21.44 -43.81 12.23
CA TYR A 47 -21.29 -43.00 13.44
C TYR A 47 -20.32 -41.85 13.28
N VAL A 48 -19.28 -41.93 12.41
CA VAL A 48 -18.36 -40.83 12.09
C VAL A 48 -19.06 -39.77 11.21
N GLN A 49 -19.92 -40.25 10.29
CA GLN A 49 -20.72 -39.37 9.42
C GLN A 49 -21.78 -38.61 10.21
N ILE A 50 -22.48 -39.29 11.11
CA ILE A 50 -23.47 -38.71 12.02
C ILE A 50 -22.79 -37.78 13.03
N GLY A 51 -21.61 -38.17 13.54
CA GLY A 51 -20.81 -37.33 14.44
C GLY A 51 -20.32 -36.01 13.78
N ALA A 52 -19.89 -36.06 12.52
CA ALA A 52 -19.50 -34.88 11.77
C ALA A 52 -20.70 -33.96 11.48
N ALA A 53 -21.84 -34.51 11.06
CA ALA A 53 -23.06 -33.74 10.83
C ALA A 53 -23.60 -33.12 12.13
N ALA A 54 -23.60 -33.88 13.24
CA ALA A 54 -24.01 -33.38 14.55
C ALA A 54 -23.07 -32.30 15.11
N ALA A 55 -21.77 -32.45 14.93
CA ALA A 55 -20.78 -31.45 15.33
C ALA A 55 -20.93 -30.14 14.54
N VAL A 56 -21.20 -30.21 13.24
CA VAL A 56 -21.49 -29.03 12.40
C VAL A 56 -22.81 -28.38 12.83
N THR A 57 -23.85 -29.16 13.09
CA THR A 57 -25.17 -28.64 13.48
C THR A 57 -25.16 -28.07 14.91
N MET A 58 -24.48 -28.72 15.86
CA MET A 58 -24.29 -28.19 17.21
C MET A 58 -23.35 -27.00 17.26
N GLY A 59 -22.26 -27.02 16.47
CA GLY A 59 -21.37 -25.86 16.29
C GLY A 59 -22.14 -24.67 15.71
N LEU A 60 -22.96 -24.87 14.69
CA LEU A 60 -23.85 -23.83 14.15
C LEU A 60 -24.87 -23.34 15.16
N GLY A 61 -25.54 -24.23 15.89
CA GLY A 61 -26.55 -23.90 16.91
C GLY A 61 -25.96 -23.14 18.09
N TYR A 62 -24.84 -23.60 18.62
CA TYR A 62 -24.07 -22.90 19.66
C TYR A 62 -23.59 -21.54 19.20
N TYR A 63 -23.20 -21.43 17.94
CA TYR A 63 -22.66 -20.20 17.35
C TYR A 63 -23.75 -19.17 17.03
N LEU A 64 -24.90 -19.63 16.54
CA LEU A 64 -26.06 -18.77 16.34
C LEU A 64 -26.59 -18.22 17.67
N SER A 65 -26.43 -18.97 18.76
CA SER A 65 -26.80 -18.54 20.12
C SER A 65 -25.79 -17.58 20.74
N LYS A 66 -24.49 -17.71 20.43
CA LYS A 66 -23.40 -16.77 20.90
C LYS A 66 -23.22 -15.55 20.02
N GLY A 67 -23.72 -15.52 18.80
CA GLY A 67 -23.67 -14.35 17.91
C GLY A 67 -24.49 -13.15 18.42
N ALA A 68 -25.15 -13.28 19.56
CA ALA A 68 -25.96 -12.24 20.19
C ALA A 68 -25.21 -11.34 21.21
N ASN A 69 -23.96 -11.60 21.49
CA ASN A 69 -23.17 -10.73 22.37
C ASN A 69 -22.55 -9.57 21.58
N SER A 70 -23.41 -8.73 20.97
CA SER A 70 -22.99 -7.42 20.50
C SER A 70 -22.77 -6.52 21.69
N THR A 71 -21.58 -5.92 21.78
CA THR A 71 -21.16 -5.12 22.92
C THR A 71 -21.70 -3.69 22.87
N GLY A 72 -22.30 -3.25 21.76
CA GLY A 72 -22.85 -1.90 21.63
C GLY A 72 -23.94 -1.77 20.57
N SER A 73 -24.80 -0.78 20.77
CA SER A 73 -25.82 -0.35 19.79
C SER A 73 -25.59 1.13 19.53
N TYR A 74 -25.44 1.53 18.27
CA TYR A 74 -25.10 2.88 17.83
C TYR A 74 -26.12 3.35 16.83
N SER A 75 -26.69 4.54 17.03
CA SER A 75 -27.70 5.09 16.14
C SER A 75 -27.22 6.36 15.47
N PHE A 76 -27.41 6.44 14.15
CA PHE A 76 -27.20 7.62 13.33
C PHE A 76 -28.43 7.83 12.43
N ASN A 77 -29.02 9.01 12.45
CA ASN A 77 -30.17 9.34 11.60
C ASN A 77 -31.30 8.30 11.58
N GLY A 78 -31.56 7.64 12.72
CA GLY A 78 -32.61 6.60 12.85
C GLY A 78 -32.17 5.19 12.38
N VAL A 79 -30.96 5.02 11.89
CA VAL A 79 -30.37 3.72 11.56
C VAL A 79 -29.55 3.23 12.75
N THR A 80 -29.82 2.00 13.22
CA THR A 80 -29.09 1.41 14.36
C THR A 80 -28.10 0.37 13.86
N TYR A 81 -26.86 0.51 14.29
CA TYR A 81 -25.75 -0.41 14.08
C TYR A 81 -25.43 -1.14 15.39
N THR A 82 -25.13 -2.42 15.30
CA THR A 82 -24.76 -3.23 16.48
C THR A 82 -23.42 -3.91 16.20
N GLY A 83 -22.43 -3.71 17.08
CA GLY A 83 -21.10 -4.30 16.87
C GLY A 83 -20.14 -4.00 18.01
N ASN A 84 -18.91 -4.48 17.89
CA ASN A 84 -17.83 -4.21 18.84
C ASN A 84 -17.00 -2.97 18.46
N VAL A 85 -17.21 -2.41 17.28
CA VAL A 85 -16.58 -1.15 16.81
C VAL A 85 -17.67 -0.10 16.66
N LYS A 86 -17.49 1.04 17.31
CA LYS A 86 -18.38 2.20 17.14
C LYS A 86 -17.98 2.95 15.90
N PRO A 87 -18.88 3.16 14.91
CA PRO A 87 -18.57 4.06 13.80
C PRO A 87 -18.26 5.48 14.32
N LEU A 88 -17.24 6.11 13.76
CA LEU A 88 -16.82 7.46 14.14
C LEU A 88 -17.82 8.53 13.70
N VAL A 89 -18.41 8.32 12.52
CA VAL A 89 -19.42 9.16 11.90
C VAL A 89 -20.53 8.28 11.36
N ASP A 90 -21.61 8.89 10.90
CA ASP A 90 -22.67 8.17 10.17
C ASP A 90 -22.06 7.48 8.92
N PRO A 91 -22.07 6.14 8.84
CA PRO A 91 -21.53 5.42 7.69
C PRO A 91 -22.16 5.80 6.34
N MET A 92 -23.37 6.38 6.36
CA MET A 92 -24.07 6.85 5.17
C MET A 92 -23.82 8.33 4.88
N ASN A 93 -23.01 9.03 5.70
CA ASN A 93 -22.69 10.43 5.52
C ASN A 93 -21.30 10.74 6.07
N GLN A 94 -20.27 10.32 5.34
CA GLN A 94 -18.87 10.37 5.78
C GLN A 94 -18.14 11.67 5.44
N SER A 95 -18.78 12.59 4.67
CA SER A 95 -18.21 13.91 4.37
C SER A 95 -19.26 15.01 4.43
N ARG A 96 -18.84 16.24 4.76
CA ARG A 96 -19.65 17.44 4.70
C ARG A 96 -19.27 18.28 3.48
N VAL A 97 -20.27 18.82 2.79
CA VAL A 97 -20.07 19.73 1.64
C VAL A 97 -19.98 21.16 2.16
N LEU A 98 -18.95 21.88 1.77
CA LEU A 98 -18.75 23.29 2.06
C LEU A 98 -19.43 24.17 0.98
N PRO A 99 -19.60 25.50 1.25
CA PRO A 99 -20.25 26.41 0.30
C PRO A 99 -19.58 26.52 -1.07
N ASP A 100 -18.27 26.26 -1.16
CA ASP A 100 -17.48 26.25 -2.40
C ASP A 100 -17.58 24.92 -3.17
N GLY A 101 -18.40 23.98 -2.68
CA GLY A 101 -18.57 22.64 -3.27
C GLY A 101 -17.47 21.64 -2.89
N SER A 102 -16.47 22.05 -2.15
CA SER A 102 -15.48 21.13 -1.59
C SER A 102 -16.06 20.28 -0.45
N ARG A 103 -15.37 19.21 -0.09
CA ARG A 103 -15.78 18.33 1.02
C ARG A 103 -14.67 18.19 2.04
N ILE A 104 -15.08 18.16 3.30
CA ILE A 104 -14.24 17.85 4.45
C ILE A 104 -14.79 16.62 5.18
N SER A 105 -13.99 16.05 6.06
CA SER A 105 -14.41 14.92 6.90
C SER A 105 -15.66 15.29 7.74
N ALA A 106 -16.64 14.40 7.77
CA ALA A 106 -17.77 14.51 8.70
C ALA A 106 -17.34 14.33 10.18
N TYR A 107 -16.12 13.86 10.41
CA TYR A 107 -15.52 13.75 11.74
C TYR A 107 -15.24 15.12 12.39
N LEU A 108 -14.93 16.14 11.58
CA LEU A 108 -14.67 17.49 12.06
C LEU A 108 -15.94 18.12 12.64
N LYS A 109 -15.82 18.79 13.79
CA LYS A 109 -16.95 19.46 14.46
C LYS A 109 -17.31 20.79 13.79
N ASP A 110 -16.33 21.44 13.22
CA ASP A 110 -16.44 22.71 12.49
C ASP A 110 -15.70 22.62 11.15
N ASP A 111 -15.50 23.73 10.46
CA ASP A 111 -14.84 23.77 9.15
C ASP A 111 -13.31 23.93 9.25
N ASN A 112 -12.74 23.96 10.47
CA ASN A 112 -11.32 24.08 10.68
C ASN A 112 -10.63 22.74 10.49
N LEU A 113 -9.63 22.71 9.62
CA LEU A 113 -8.80 21.54 9.40
C LEU A 113 -7.83 21.31 10.57
N GLN A 114 -7.62 20.07 10.91
CA GLN A 114 -6.73 19.68 12.01
C GLN A 114 -5.27 19.59 11.52
N ALA A 115 -4.39 20.40 12.07
CA ALA A 115 -2.98 20.47 11.65
C ALA A 115 -2.07 19.39 12.29
N TYR A 116 -2.41 18.91 13.46
CA TYR A 116 -1.63 17.91 14.22
C TYR A 116 -2.53 17.10 15.15
N LEU A 117 -2.06 15.95 15.56
CA LEU A 117 -2.77 15.05 16.46
C LEU A 117 -2.47 15.38 17.94
N PHE A 118 -1.24 15.83 18.25
CA PHE A 118 -0.74 16.07 19.61
C PHE A 118 -0.08 17.44 19.70
N GLU A 119 -0.49 18.24 20.68
CA GLU A 119 0.09 19.56 20.94
C GLU A 119 1.58 19.55 21.23
N ASP A 120 2.08 18.46 21.84
CA ASP A 120 3.49 18.26 22.19
C ASP A 120 4.30 17.58 21.10
N ALA A 121 3.75 17.44 19.87
CA ALA A 121 4.40 16.83 18.73
C ALA A 121 3.97 17.46 17.38
N GLN A 122 4.41 18.70 17.15
CA GLN A 122 4.16 19.45 15.91
C GLN A 122 5.29 19.30 14.87
N THR A 123 6.39 18.63 15.26
CA THR A 123 7.50 18.25 14.37
C THR A 123 7.87 16.79 14.59
N LEU A 124 8.50 16.15 13.60
CA LEU A 124 9.00 14.77 13.73
C LEU A 124 10.06 14.64 14.85
N TYR A 125 10.87 15.70 15.05
CA TYR A 125 11.81 15.78 16.17
C TYR A 125 11.11 15.68 17.55
N GLN A 126 10.00 16.39 17.71
CA GLN A 126 9.18 16.32 18.94
C GLN A 126 8.47 14.98 19.06
N GLY A 127 7.97 14.44 17.94
CA GLY A 127 7.24 13.17 17.88
C GLY A 127 8.02 12.01 18.46
N VAL A 128 9.25 11.79 18.03
CA VAL A 128 10.08 10.67 18.55
C VAL A 128 10.38 10.83 20.03
N ARG A 129 10.61 12.06 20.52
CA ARG A 129 10.86 12.34 21.94
C ARG A 129 9.61 12.14 22.80
N ARG A 130 8.45 12.44 22.23
CA ARG A 130 7.16 12.08 22.84
C ARG A 130 7.03 10.56 23.00
N GLY A 131 7.34 9.79 21.96
CA GLY A 131 7.30 8.33 22.04
C GLY A 131 8.27 7.72 23.03
N ALA A 132 9.48 8.30 23.16
CA ALA A 132 10.43 7.91 24.18
C ALA A 132 9.86 8.06 25.62
N ARG A 133 9.14 9.17 25.86
CA ARG A 133 8.45 9.39 27.16
C ARG A 133 7.30 8.40 27.36
N LEU A 134 6.44 8.21 26.35
CA LEU A 134 5.25 7.36 26.44
C LEU A 134 5.58 5.88 26.63
N SER A 135 6.62 5.40 25.97
CA SER A 135 7.10 4.02 26.07
C SER A 135 7.94 3.77 27.33
N ASN A 136 8.21 4.81 28.13
CA ASN A 136 9.18 4.75 29.22
C ASN A 136 10.53 4.20 28.75
N ASN A 137 11.07 4.78 27.68
CA ASN A 137 12.29 4.32 27.00
C ASN A 137 12.24 2.84 26.59
N GLY A 138 11.10 2.40 26.09
CA GLY A 138 10.90 1.03 25.61
C GLY A 138 11.70 0.70 24.35
N PRO A 139 11.59 -0.54 23.85
CA PRO A 139 12.19 -0.96 22.58
C PRO A 139 11.63 -0.11 21.43
N MET A 140 12.51 0.36 20.55
CA MET A 140 12.15 1.18 19.40
C MET A 140 12.42 0.48 18.06
N LEU A 141 13.69 0.21 17.75
CA LEU A 141 14.09 -0.41 16.49
C LEU A 141 14.62 -1.82 16.72
N GLY A 142 14.16 -2.77 15.90
CA GLY A 142 14.55 -4.17 16.00
C GLY A 142 15.07 -4.73 14.69
N ARG A 143 16.12 -5.54 14.73
CA ARG A 143 16.67 -6.28 13.60
C ARG A 143 16.89 -7.74 13.94
N ARG A 144 16.81 -8.60 12.92
CA ARG A 144 17.13 -10.02 13.07
C ARG A 144 18.64 -10.19 13.21
N VAL A 145 19.09 -10.88 14.27
CA VAL A 145 20.51 -11.20 14.50
C VAL A 145 20.67 -12.70 14.58
N LYS A 146 21.54 -13.26 13.73
CA LYS A 146 21.77 -14.69 13.67
C LYS A 146 22.69 -15.11 14.83
N ASN A 147 22.22 -16.02 15.64
CA ASN A 147 22.98 -16.65 16.73
C ASN A 147 23.83 -17.83 16.25
N ALA A 148 24.74 -18.28 17.11
CA ALA A 148 25.59 -19.45 16.82
C ALA A 148 24.81 -20.77 16.64
N ASP A 149 23.63 -20.90 17.27
CA ASP A 149 22.71 -22.05 17.15
C ASP A 149 21.85 -22.03 15.88
N GLY A 150 22.02 -21.01 15.02
CA GLY A 150 21.26 -20.83 13.79
C GLY A 150 19.92 -20.09 13.97
N SER A 151 19.47 -19.84 15.19
CA SER A 151 18.30 -18.97 15.45
C SER A 151 18.61 -17.53 15.07
N ALA A 152 17.56 -16.77 14.76
CA ALA A 152 17.73 -15.36 14.41
C ALA A 152 16.58 -14.54 15.04
N PRO A 153 16.58 -14.30 16.36
CA PRO A 153 15.56 -13.48 17.01
C PRO A 153 15.71 -12.00 16.65
N TYR A 154 14.67 -11.21 16.95
CA TYR A 154 14.80 -9.75 16.93
C TYR A 154 15.58 -9.26 18.16
N VAL A 155 16.63 -8.49 17.91
CA VAL A 155 17.37 -7.73 18.92
C VAL A 155 16.91 -6.27 18.81
N TRP A 156 16.64 -5.65 19.95
CA TRP A 156 16.00 -4.34 20.05
C TRP A 156 16.93 -3.31 20.69
N GLU A 157 16.94 -2.12 20.09
CA GLU A 157 17.50 -0.90 20.69
C GLU A 157 16.34 -0.06 21.24
N THR A 158 16.58 0.62 22.36
CA THR A 158 15.59 1.49 23.00
C THR A 158 15.50 2.85 22.29
N TYR A 159 14.48 3.63 22.62
CA TYR A 159 14.35 5.00 22.10
C TYR A 159 15.58 5.85 22.42
N ASN A 160 16.10 5.79 23.64
CA ASN A 160 17.28 6.58 24.02
C ASN A 160 18.55 6.08 23.31
N ASP A 161 18.72 4.78 23.10
CA ASP A 161 19.86 4.25 22.34
C ASP A 161 19.85 4.82 20.90
N ILE A 162 18.69 4.84 20.26
CA ILE A 162 18.53 5.38 18.91
C ILE A 162 18.75 6.90 18.87
N LEU A 163 18.24 7.64 19.87
CA LEU A 163 18.45 9.09 19.96
C LEU A 163 19.92 9.42 20.21
N GLU A 164 20.65 8.64 21.04
CA GLU A 164 22.10 8.81 21.25
C GLU A 164 22.89 8.53 19.96
N ARG A 165 22.54 7.47 19.23
CA ARG A 165 23.14 7.17 17.92
C ARG A 165 22.91 8.32 16.93
N ALA A 166 21.67 8.83 16.84
CA ALA A 166 21.33 9.96 15.98
C ALA A 166 22.07 11.24 16.39
N GLU A 167 22.26 11.47 17.69
CA GLU A 167 23.10 12.55 18.22
C GLU A 167 24.54 12.44 17.70
N ASN A 168 25.15 11.26 17.83
CA ASN A 168 26.52 11.04 17.36
C ASN A 168 26.64 11.25 15.85
N VAL A 169 25.70 10.74 15.05
CA VAL A 169 25.68 10.94 13.60
C VAL A 169 25.52 12.43 13.24
N SER A 170 24.65 13.16 13.95
CA SER A 170 24.43 14.59 13.68
C SER A 170 25.66 15.46 13.98
N VAL A 171 26.37 15.15 15.07
CA VAL A 171 27.65 15.80 15.40
C VAL A 171 28.71 15.47 14.34
N ALA A 172 28.79 14.20 13.90
CA ALA A 172 29.71 13.80 12.82
C ALA A 172 29.44 14.55 11.51
N PHE A 173 28.18 14.82 11.15
CA PHE A 173 27.86 15.66 10.01
C PHE A 173 28.45 17.07 10.13
N ARG A 174 28.45 17.64 11.35
CA ARG A 174 29.11 18.94 11.64
C ARG A 174 30.62 18.87 11.43
N GLU A 175 31.29 17.83 11.96
CA GLU A 175 32.72 17.59 11.77
C GLU A 175 33.08 17.41 10.29
N LEU A 176 32.19 16.84 9.49
CA LEU A 176 32.32 16.67 8.03
C LEU A 176 31.94 17.93 7.21
N GLY A 177 31.68 19.06 7.88
CA GLY A 177 31.42 20.34 7.25
C GLY A 177 30.00 20.56 6.74
N ILE A 178 29.01 19.81 7.24
CA ILE A 178 27.60 20.10 6.98
C ILE A 178 27.17 21.25 7.89
N SER A 179 26.58 22.29 7.34
CA SER A 179 26.07 23.43 8.10
C SER A 179 24.73 23.10 8.76
N VAL A 180 24.34 23.88 9.77
CA VAL A 180 23.00 23.81 10.34
C VAL A 180 21.97 24.41 9.38
N GLY A 181 20.73 23.96 9.48
CA GLY A 181 19.58 24.57 8.79
C GLY A 181 19.14 23.83 7.54
N ASN A 182 18.08 24.32 6.98
CA ASN A 182 17.27 23.68 5.96
C ASN A 182 17.87 23.76 4.53
N SER A 183 19.05 24.36 4.38
CA SER A 183 19.79 24.41 3.11
C SER A 183 20.71 23.22 2.88
N GLU A 184 20.93 22.38 3.90
CA GLU A 184 21.86 21.25 3.82
C GLU A 184 21.10 19.93 3.67
N ASN A 185 21.39 19.25 2.58
CA ASN A 185 20.74 18.01 2.16
C ASN A 185 21.66 16.81 2.40
N ILE A 186 21.14 15.79 3.09
CA ILE A 186 21.82 14.53 3.36
C ILE A 186 21.16 13.42 2.53
N GLY A 187 21.94 12.79 1.65
CA GLY A 187 21.48 11.69 0.83
C GLY A 187 21.45 10.36 1.58
N ILE A 188 20.42 9.56 1.36
CA ILE A 188 20.37 8.19 1.84
C ILE A 188 19.95 7.25 0.71
N TYR A 189 20.79 6.23 0.46
CA TYR A 189 20.64 5.27 -0.60
C TYR A 189 20.69 3.86 -0.01
N ALA A 190 19.61 3.47 0.71
CA ALA A 190 19.60 2.28 1.52
C ALA A 190 18.21 1.63 1.58
N LYS A 191 18.19 0.30 1.75
CA LYS A 191 17.01 -0.46 2.16
C LYS A 191 16.63 -0.12 3.60
N ASN A 192 15.42 -0.56 4.00
CA ASN A 192 14.95 -0.38 5.37
C ASN A 192 15.84 -1.08 6.38
N ARG A 193 16.36 -0.32 7.34
CA ARG A 193 17.20 -0.80 8.43
C ARG A 193 17.35 0.27 9.52
N PRO A 194 17.77 -0.07 10.75
CA PRO A 194 17.88 0.90 11.85
C PRO A 194 18.71 2.14 11.52
N GLU A 195 19.83 1.97 10.79
CA GLU A 195 20.73 3.06 10.43
C GLU A 195 20.07 4.09 9.48
N TRP A 196 19.04 3.68 8.73
CA TRP A 196 18.22 4.60 7.95
C TRP A 196 17.50 5.60 8.85
N ILE A 197 16.83 5.10 9.89
CA ILE A 197 16.08 5.92 10.87
C ILE A 197 17.02 6.75 11.73
N VAL A 198 18.17 6.18 12.15
CA VAL A 198 19.22 6.95 12.85
C VAL A 198 19.67 8.13 12.02
N THR A 199 19.90 7.94 10.69
CA THR A 199 20.27 9.02 9.79
C THR A 199 19.16 10.07 9.69
N GLU A 200 17.91 9.67 9.54
CA GLU A 200 16.78 10.59 9.48
C GLU A 200 16.68 11.44 10.75
N PHE A 201 16.78 10.83 11.94
CA PHE A 201 16.72 11.58 13.20
C PHE A 201 17.94 12.47 13.41
N ALA A 202 19.12 12.07 12.90
CA ALA A 202 20.29 12.91 12.91
C ALA A 202 20.10 14.21 12.13
N THR A 203 19.37 14.17 11.00
CA THR A 203 19.06 15.39 10.26
C THR A 203 18.18 16.36 11.05
N TYR A 204 17.29 15.85 11.90
CA TYR A 204 16.39 16.69 12.69
C TYR A 204 17.11 17.48 13.79
N ASN A 205 18.24 16.99 14.32
CA ASN A 205 18.93 17.64 15.43
C ASN A 205 19.46 19.04 15.05
N TYR A 206 19.76 19.28 13.76
CA TYR A 206 20.24 20.57 13.26
C TYR A 206 19.45 21.09 12.07
N SER A 207 18.17 20.68 11.94
CA SER A 207 17.24 21.11 10.90
C SER A 207 17.76 20.86 9.46
N ASN A 208 18.58 19.83 9.26
CA ASN A 208 18.98 19.39 7.92
C ASN A 208 17.86 18.60 7.24
N VAL A 209 17.97 18.42 5.92
CA VAL A 209 16.95 17.77 5.10
C VAL A 209 17.41 16.40 4.64
N ILE A 210 16.64 15.34 4.88
CA ILE A 210 16.96 14.03 4.33
C ILE A 210 16.43 13.89 2.91
N VAL A 211 17.26 13.35 2.02
CA VAL A 211 16.94 13.12 0.59
C VAL A 211 17.10 11.63 0.28
N PRO A 212 16.00 10.86 0.29
CA PRO A 212 16.06 9.47 -0.11
C PRO A 212 16.34 9.29 -1.60
N ILE A 213 17.28 8.39 -1.92
CA ILE A 213 17.60 7.97 -3.28
C ILE A 213 17.02 6.57 -3.47
N TYR A 214 16.13 6.43 -4.44
CA TYR A 214 15.51 5.14 -4.73
C TYR A 214 16.46 4.21 -5.47
N GLU A 215 16.60 2.97 -5.00
CA GLU A 215 17.38 1.92 -5.68
C GLU A 215 16.98 1.71 -7.14
N THR A 216 15.73 1.90 -7.43
CA THR A 216 15.06 1.48 -8.65
C THR A 216 14.85 2.63 -9.66
N LEU A 217 15.33 3.83 -9.36
CA LEU A 217 15.27 4.95 -10.33
C LEU A 217 16.38 4.88 -11.39
N GLY A 218 17.38 4.01 -11.19
CA GLY A 218 18.54 3.91 -12.07
C GLY A 218 19.63 4.95 -11.79
N SER A 219 20.78 4.75 -12.43
CA SER A 219 21.97 5.60 -12.19
C SER A 219 21.79 7.04 -12.64
N GLU A 220 21.12 7.28 -13.77
CA GLU A 220 20.88 8.63 -14.28
C GLU A 220 20.02 9.46 -13.33
N ALA A 221 18.99 8.85 -12.74
CA ALA A 221 18.16 9.52 -11.74
C ALA A 221 18.94 9.81 -10.46
N SER A 222 19.83 8.91 -10.02
CA SER A 222 20.69 9.14 -8.86
C SER A 222 21.62 10.33 -9.09
N VAL A 223 22.25 10.43 -10.26
CA VAL A 223 23.10 11.56 -10.67
C VAL A 223 22.30 12.87 -10.68
N PHE A 224 21.09 12.84 -11.25
CA PHE A 224 20.21 14.01 -11.27
C PHE A 224 19.86 14.48 -9.85
N ILE A 225 19.49 13.56 -8.96
CA ILE A 225 19.12 13.87 -7.56
C ILE A 225 20.32 14.48 -6.82
N LEU A 226 21.50 13.85 -6.92
CA LEU A 226 22.73 14.34 -6.27
C LEU A 226 23.06 15.78 -6.69
N ASN A 227 22.93 16.07 -7.97
CA ASN A 227 23.24 17.40 -8.52
C ASN A 227 22.18 18.44 -8.18
N GLN A 228 20.90 18.12 -8.38
CA GLN A 228 19.82 19.07 -8.10
C GLN A 228 19.76 19.43 -6.63
N ALA A 229 19.91 18.43 -5.74
CA ALA A 229 19.88 18.63 -4.29
C ALA A 229 21.27 18.99 -3.71
N GLU A 230 22.32 19.10 -4.52
CA GLU A 230 23.69 19.49 -4.11
C GLU A 230 24.21 18.66 -2.93
N ILE A 231 23.98 17.34 -2.97
CA ILE A 231 24.26 16.44 -1.87
C ILE A 231 25.76 16.25 -1.69
N LYS A 232 26.27 16.54 -0.47
CA LYS A 232 27.67 16.41 -0.11
C LYS A 232 28.00 15.06 0.52
N ILE A 233 27.06 14.48 1.25
CA ILE A 233 27.19 13.20 1.96
C ILE A 233 26.07 12.27 1.55
N VAL A 234 26.43 11.03 1.18
CA VAL A 234 25.44 9.95 0.93
C VAL A 234 25.73 8.76 1.81
N ILE A 235 24.69 8.27 2.47
CA ILE A 235 24.73 7.06 3.29
C ILE A 235 24.21 5.90 2.43
N CYS A 236 25.02 4.85 2.25
CA CYS A 236 24.71 3.64 1.47
C CYS A 236 24.65 2.43 2.38
N ASP A 237 23.72 1.51 2.13
CA ASP A 237 23.65 0.26 2.91
C ASP A 237 24.70 -0.77 2.48
N ASP A 238 25.11 -0.77 1.20
CA ASP A 238 26.07 -1.73 0.65
C ASP A 238 27.19 -1.08 -0.19
N ILE A 239 28.25 -1.86 -0.42
CA ILE A 239 29.40 -1.44 -1.22
C ILE A 239 29.04 -1.24 -2.68
N ALA A 240 28.12 -2.01 -3.23
CA ALA A 240 27.78 -1.96 -4.65
C ALA A 240 27.15 -0.60 -5.00
N LYS A 241 26.29 -0.05 -4.12
CA LYS A 241 25.70 1.28 -4.29
C LYS A 241 26.76 2.38 -4.19
N ALA A 242 27.65 2.30 -3.20
CA ALA A 242 28.75 3.27 -3.06
C ALA A 242 29.66 3.25 -4.29
N THR A 243 30.09 2.08 -4.78
CA THR A 243 30.87 1.93 -6.01
C THR A 243 30.10 2.42 -7.23
N GLY A 244 28.78 2.15 -7.28
CA GLY A 244 27.90 2.66 -8.34
C GLY A 244 27.93 4.19 -8.44
N LEU A 245 27.84 4.89 -7.31
CA LEU A 245 27.90 6.36 -7.25
C LEU A 245 29.28 6.91 -7.65
N LEU A 246 30.36 6.24 -7.25
CA LEU A 246 31.74 6.66 -7.62
C LEU A 246 31.98 6.65 -9.14
N LYS A 247 31.33 5.77 -9.88
CA LYS A 247 31.41 5.75 -11.36
C LYS A 247 30.94 7.05 -12.02
N PHE A 248 30.08 7.79 -11.32
CA PHE A 248 29.54 9.07 -11.80
C PHE A 248 30.08 10.28 -11.05
N LYS A 249 31.19 10.12 -10.29
CA LYS A 249 31.75 11.21 -9.45
C LYS A 249 32.05 12.48 -10.24
N GLU A 250 32.59 12.33 -11.46
CA GLU A 250 32.88 13.50 -12.34
C GLU A 250 31.61 14.29 -12.68
N GLN A 251 30.48 13.63 -12.76
CA GLN A 251 29.17 14.25 -13.00
C GLN A 251 28.53 14.78 -11.70
N CYS A 252 29.06 14.43 -10.53
CA CYS A 252 28.49 14.79 -9.21
C CYS A 252 29.54 15.58 -8.39
N PRO A 253 29.86 16.82 -8.74
CA PRO A 253 30.94 17.61 -8.12
C PRO A 253 30.70 17.88 -6.63
N SER A 254 29.45 17.97 -6.19
CA SER A 254 29.06 18.20 -4.79
C SER A 254 29.39 17.04 -3.87
N LEU A 255 29.40 15.79 -4.36
CA LEU A 255 29.63 14.59 -3.55
C LEU A 255 31.06 14.58 -2.99
N LYS A 256 31.18 14.62 -1.65
CA LYS A 256 32.46 14.66 -0.93
C LYS A 256 32.69 13.42 -0.06
N THR A 257 31.61 12.84 0.48
CA THR A 257 31.72 11.75 1.44
C THR A 257 30.68 10.67 1.15
N LEU A 258 31.13 9.43 1.17
CA LEU A 258 30.27 8.24 1.20
C LEU A 258 30.39 7.56 2.56
N VAL A 259 29.27 7.22 3.14
CA VAL A 259 29.19 6.43 4.37
C VAL A 259 28.56 5.09 4.03
N VAL A 260 29.22 3.98 4.36
CA VAL A 260 28.77 2.64 4.01
C VAL A 260 28.42 1.85 5.28
N MET A 261 27.30 1.19 5.28
CA MET A 261 26.85 0.41 6.45
C MET A 261 27.50 -0.98 6.52
N GLU A 262 28.20 -1.39 5.46
CA GLU A 262 29.00 -2.61 5.42
C GLU A 262 30.50 -2.32 5.66
N PRO A 263 31.31 -3.35 6.01
CA PRO A 263 32.77 -3.21 6.10
C PRO A 263 33.38 -2.80 4.78
N LEU A 264 34.29 -1.80 4.78
CA LEU A 264 34.91 -1.27 3.57
C LEU A 264 35.93 -2.25 2.98
N THR A 265 35.91 -2.38 1.65
CA THR A 265 36.97 -3.09 0.91
C THR A 265 38.14 -2.15 0.58
N GLU A 266 39.35 -2.69 0.42
CA GLU A 266 40.51 -1.90 0.01
C GLU A 266 40.34 -1.30 -1.39
N GLU A 267 39.63 -1.99 -2.29
CA GLU A 267 39.28 -1.50 -3.61
C GLU A 267 38.41 -0.24 -3.54
N LEU A 268 37.37 -0.24 -2.70
CA LEU A 268 36.49 0.93 -2.52
C LEU A 268 37.29 2.12 -1.94
N LYS A 269 38.17 1.88 -0.96
CA LYS A 269 39.02 2.91 -0.36
C LYS A 269 39.97 3.52 -1.40
N ALA A 270 40.63 2.69 -2.20
CA ALA A 270 41.54 3.14 -3.25
C ALA A 270 40.84 3.96 -4.33
N THR A 271 39.68 3.45 -4.81
CA THR A 271 38.87 4.11 -5.84
C THR A 271 38.35 5.46 -5.33
N SER A 272 37.80 5.52 -4.13
CA SER A 272 37.25 6.77 -3.56
C SER A 272 38.38 7.82 -3.35
N SER A 273 39.54 7.41 -2.85
CA SER A 273 40.68 8.26 -2.65
C SER A 273 41.19 8.87 -3.97
N SER A 274 41.27 8.06 -5.04
CA SER A 274 41.70 8.55 -6.37
C SER A 274 40.71 9.59 -6.96
N LEU A 275 39.46 9.57 -6.56
CA LEU A 275 38.40 10.49 -7.00
C LEU A 275 38.17 11.66 -6.01
N GLY A 276 38.98 11.75 -4.95
CA GLY A 276 38.85 12.81 -3.94
C GLY A 276 37.56 12.73 -3.11
N VAL A 277 37.04 11.53 -2.92
CA VAL A 277 35.86 11.26 -2.10
C VAL A 277 36.28 10.51 -0.82
N SER A 278 35.91 11.06 0.34
CA SER A 278 36.12 10.35 1.62
C SER A 278 35.14 9.18 1.75
N VAL A 279 35.59 8.06 2.29
CA VAL A 279 34.72 6.92 2.59
C VAL A 279 34.88 6.48 4.03
N LEU A 280 33.75 6.28 4.73
CA LEU A 280 33.68 5.89 6.14
C LEU A 280 32.70 4.73 6.28
N THR A 281 32.91 3.87 7.31
CA THR A 281 31.80 3.00 7.75
C THR A 281 30.79 3.80 8.56
N PHE A 282 29.56 3.31 8.67
CA PHE A 282 28.55 3.93 9.53
C PHE A 282 28.99 3.95 11.00
N GLY A 283 29.69 2.89 11.45
CA GLY A 283 30.26 2.84 12.79
C GLY A 283 31.39 3.88 12.98
N ASP A 284 32.22 4.16 11.96
CA ASP A 284 33.21 5.23 12.01
C ASP A 284 32.56 6.61 12.08
N LEU A 285 31.43 6.80 11.39
CA LEU A 285 30.66 8.04 11.45
C LEU A 285 30.11 8.26 12.89
N GLU A 286 29.50 7.23 13.49
CA GLU A 286 29.02 7.32 14.88
C GLU A 286 30.16 7.60 15.86
N ARG A 287 31.32 6.94 15.67
CA ARG A 287 32.50 7.16 16.53
C ARG A 287 33.05 8.58 16.37
N LEU A 288 33.15 9.09 15.16
CA LEU A 288 33.59 10.46 14.89
C LEU A 288 32.77 11.49 15.69
N GLY A 289 31.46 11.38 15.68
CA GLY A 289 30.60 12.27 16.45
C GLY A 289 30.66 12.02 17.97
N LYS A 290 30.82 10.76 18.40
CA LYS A 290 30.98 10.42 19.83
C LYS A 290 32.25 10.98 20.43
N GLU A 291 33.36 10.97 19.69
CA GLU A 291 34.67 11.44 20.11
C GLU A 291 34.86 12.95 19.91
N ALA A 292 33.94 13.62 19.22
CA ALA A 292 34.02 15.06 19.00
C ALA A 292 34.00 15.83 20.31
N THR A 293 34.94 16.76 20.43
CA THR A 293 35.07 17.63 21.62
C THR A 293 34.05 18.76 21.63
N ASN A 294 33.61 19.20 20.47
CA ASN A 294 32.57 20.22 20.27
C ASN A 294 31.23 19.55 19.97
N ARG A 295 30.33 19.54 20.94
CA ARG A 295 28.96 19.01 20.77
C ARG A 295 27.97 20.16 21.02
N PRO A 296 27.65 20.93 19.98
CA PRO A 296 26.75 22.07 20.12
C PRO A 296 25.34 21.62 20.49
N GLU A 297 24.59 22.50 21.12
CA GLU A 297 23.17 22.29 21.38
C GLU A 297 22.38 22.08 20.08
N HIS A 298 21.30 21.29 20.13
CA HIS A 298 20.42 21.08 18.99
C HIS A 298 19.81 22.41 18.52
N ILE A 299 19.60 22.50 17.23
CA ILE A 299 18.78 23.53 16.58
C ILE A 299 17.61 22.80 15.91
N PRO A 300 16.56 22.45 16.70
CA PRO A 300 15.46 21.64 16.22
C PRO A 300 14.66 22.35 15.13
N PRO A 301 14.04 21.61 14.19
CA PRO A 301 13.24 22.21 13.14
C PRO A 301 11.95 22.82 13.70
N THR A 302 11.52 23.88 13.04
CA THR A 302 10.16 24.40 13.15
C THR A 302 9.19 23.55 12.30
N PRO A 303 7.88 23.63 12.54
CA PRO A 303 6.90 22.95 11.67
C PRO A 303 7.01 23.31 10.18
N ALA A 304 7.45 24.52 9.84
CA ALA A 304 7.58 25.02 8.47
C ALA A 304 8.89 24.59 7.75
N ASP A 305 9.86 24.05 8.50
CA ASP A 305 11.10 23.56 7.94
C ASP A 305 10.89 22.26 7.15
N LEU A 306 11.68 22.08 6.09
CA LEU A 306 11.66 20.85 5.31
C LEU A 306 12.18 19.68 6.14
N ALA A 307 11.39 18.63 6.21
CA ALA A 307 11.81 17.35 6.75
C ALA A 307 12.52 16.52 5.67
N THR A 308 12.00 16.57 4.44
CA THR A 308 12.54 15.76 3.34
C THR A 308 12.26 16.36 1.98
N ILE A 309 13.12 16.02 1.00
CA ILE A 309 12.83 16.16 -0.42
C ILE A 309 12.66 14.73 -0.97
N CYS A 310 11.41 14.33 -1.21
CA CYS A 310 11.08 13.00 -1.69
C CYS A 310 10.96 13.00 -3.21
N TYR A 311 11.90 12.35 -3.90
CA TYR A 311 11.89 12.31 -5.36
C TYR A 311 10.90 11.27 -5.88
N THR A 312 10.09 11.66 -6.85
CA THR A 312 9.13 10.79 -7.54
C THR A 312 9.52 10.62 -9.00
N SER A 313 9.20 9.44 -9.57
CA SER A 313 9.36 9.24 -11.02
C SER A 313 8.32 10.07 -11.75
N GLY A 314 8.73 11.20 -12.33
CA GLY A 314 7.86 12.00 -13.18
C GLY A 314 7.33 11.20 -14.38
N THR A 315 6.11 11.49 -14.81
CA THR A 315 5.54 10.93 -16.06
C THR A 315 6.37 11.29 -17.31
N THR A 316 7.23 12.30 -17.21
CA THR A 316 8.17 12.77 -18.25
C THR A 316 9.53 12.09 -18.21
N GLY A 317 9.78 11.21 -17.25
CA GLY A 317 11.05 10.47 -17.08
C GLY A 317 12.05 11.15 -16.14
N THR A 318 12.04 12.49 -15.99
CA THR A 318 12.92 13.20 -15.05
C THR A 318 12.31 13.18 -13.64
N PRO A 319 13.07 12.78 -12.60
CA PRO A 319 12.59 12.80 -11.22
C PRO A 319 12.21 14.21 -10.76
N LYS A 320 11.18 14.31 -9.89
CA LYS A 320 10.72 15.55 -9.30
C LYS A 320 10.88 15.48 -7.79
N GLY A 321 11.60 16.43 -7.20
CA GLY A 321 11.81 16.51 -5.75
C GLY A 321 10.64 17.18 -5.04
N VAL A 322 9.79 16.41 -4.40
CA VAL A 322 8.65 16.89 -3.62
C VAL A 322 9.13 17.38 -2.27
N MET A 323 8.96 18.67 -1.98
CA MET A 323 9.37 19.31 -0.71
C MET A 323 8.29 19.14 0.36
N LEU A 324 8.59 18.35 1.40
CA LEU A 324 7.67 18.10 2.53
C LEU A 324 8.23 18.69 3.81
N THR A 325 7.42 19.49 4.50
CA THR A 325 7.76 20.07 5.80
C THR A 325 7.46 19.10 6.93
N HIS A 326 8.01 19.37 8.13
CA HIS A 326 7.64 18.63 9.33
C HIS A 326 6.13 18.71 9.60
N ALA A 327 5.52 19.90 9.42
CA ALA A 327 4.08 20.09 9.59
C ALA A 327 3.28 19.23 8.60
N ASN A 328 3.69 19.11 7.34
CA ASN A 328 2.98 18.29 6.35
C ASN A 328 2.89 16.82 6.80
N VAL A 329 4.03 16.25 7.24
CA VAL A 329 4.09 14.83 7.66
C VAL A 329 3.28 14.59 8.93
N ILE A 330 3.36 15.50 9.90
CA ILE A 330 2.57 15.45 11.13
C ILE A 330 1.07 15.55 10.83
N ALA A 331 0.68 16.43 9.89
CA ALA A 331 -0.72 16.61 9.51
C ALA A 331 -1.31 15.38 8.80
N ASP A 332 -0.52 14.62 8.04
CA ASP A 332 -0.99 13.37 7.45
C ASP A 332 -1.25 12.30 8.53
N GLY A 333 -0.43 12.26 9.58
CA GLY A 333 -0.63 11.39 10.75
C GLY A 333 -1.94 11.62 11.50
N VAL A 334 -2.63 12.74 11.31
CA VAL A 334 -3.93 13.03 11.93
C VAL A 334 -5.01 12.00 11.55
N CYS A 335 -4.88 11.34 10.40
CA CYS A 335 -5.78 10.26 9.99
C CYS A 335 -5.85 9.11 11.02
N MET A 336 -4.88 8.99 11.94
CA MET A 336 -4.92 8.01 13.02
C MET A 336 -6.09 8.21 13.99
N ASP A 337 -6.69 9.41 14.03
CA ASP A 337 -7.93 9.63 14.78
C ASP A 337 -9.12 8.80 14.26
N PHE A 338 -9.02 8.31 13.02
CA PHE A 338 -10.02 7.40 12.45
C PHE A 338 -9.97 5.97 13.01
N PHE A 339 -8.94 5.65 13.80
CA PHE A 339 -8.69 4.30 14.32
C PHE A 339 -8.70 4.27 15.85
N LYS A 340 -9.65 4.98 16.51
CA LYS A 340 -9.70 5.13 17.97
C LYS A 340 -9.73 3.82 18.74
N HIS A 341 -10.36 2.78 18.20
CA HIS A 341 -10.45 1.47 18.85
C HIS A 341 -9.26 0.57 18.52
N SER A 342 -8.68 0.73 17.34
CA SER A 342 -7.49 0.00 16.88
C SER A 342 -6.25 0.89 16.76
N GLY A 343 -6.28 2.10 17.34
CA GLY A 343 -5.19 3.07 17.32
C GLY A 343 -3.86 2.48 17.77
N ILE A 344 -2.76 2.95 17.15
CA ILE A 344 -1.41 2.48 17.48
C ILE A 344 -1.01 3.00 18.87
N THR A 345 -0.42 2.15 19.68
CA THR A 345 -0.01 2.43 21.06
C THR A 345 1.42 1.96 21.31
N ALA A 346 1.99 2.32 22.47
CA ALA A 346 3.34 1.89 22.86
C ALA A 346 3.51 0.37 23.00
N THR A 347 2.42 -0.39 23.05
CA THR A 347 2.47 -1.87 23.12
C THR A 347 2.53 -2.54 21.75
N ASP A 348 2.39 -1.77 20.69
CA ASP A 348 2.34 -2.29 19.34
C ASP A 348 3.71 -2.53 18.72
N SER A 349 3.72 -3.41 17.75
CA SER A 349 4.88 -3.70 16.91
C SER A 349 4.48 -3.66 15.43
N MET A 350 5.26 -2.92 14.65
CA MET A 350 5.11 -2.82 13.20
C MET A 350 6.25 -3.57 12.51
N ILE A 351 5.99 -4.17 11.35
CA ILE A 351 7.03 -4.66 10.44
C ILE A 351 7.34 -3.58 9.40
N SER A 352 8.62 -3.19 9.30
CA SER A 352 9.12 -2.27 8.26
C SER A 352 9.65 -3.06 7.08
N PHE A 353 9.00 -2.98 5.92
CA PHE A 353 9.42 -3.65 4.69
C PHE A 353 9.01 -2.92 3.40
N LEU A 354 8.04 -2.01 3.42
CA LEU A 354 7.80 -1.12 2.30
C LEU A 354 8.93 -0.07 2.25
N PRO A 355 9.36 0.37 1.07
CA PRO A 355 10.53 1.27 0.98
C PRO A 355 10.37 2.54 1.81
N LEU A 356 11.33 2.84 2.71
CA LEU A 356 11.38 4.10 3.47
C LEU A 356 11.61 5.33 2.59
N ALA A 357 12.08 5.14 1.35
CA ALA A 357 12.10 6.20 0.37
C ALA A 357 10.68 6.63 -0.07
N HIS A 358 9.62 5.85 0.25
CA HIS A 358 8.22 6.14 -0.03
C HIS A 358 7.49 6.66 1.21
N MET A 359 6.70 7.72 1.05
CA MET A 359 6.09 8.42 2.20
C MET A 359 5.09 7.58 2.99
N LEU A 360 4.40 6.61 2.36
CA LEU A 360 3.45 5.73 3.09
C LEU A 360 4.11 5.03 4.28
N GLU A 361 5.27 4.40 4.08
CA GLU A 361 6.00 3.72 5.16
C GLU A 361 6.46 4.71 6.22
N ARG A 362 7.03 5.84 5.78
CA ARG A 362 7.56 6.87 6.68
C ARG A 362 6.50 7.52 7.57
N VAL A 363 5.30 7.80 7.03
CA VAL A 363 4.20 8.35 7.83
C VAL A 363 3.77 7.35 8.89
N ILE A 364 3.58 6.07 8.53
CA ILE A 364 3.14 5.04 9.48
C ILE A 364 4.21 4.83 10.56
N GLU A 365 5.51 4.78 10.18
CA GLU A 365 6.59 4.68 11.16
C GLU A 365 6.67 5.93 12.06
N SER A 366 6.50 7.14 11.50
CA SER A 366 6.53 8.36 12.29
C SER A 366 5.41 8.41 13.33
N VAL A 367 4.23 7.89 12.99
CA VAL A 367 3.14 7.69 13.97
C VAL A 367 3.53 6.66 15.03
N CYS A 368 4.10 5.50 14.63
CA CYS A 368 4.60 4.50 15.57
C CYS A 368 5.60 5.12 16.56
N PHE A 369 6.56 5.89 16.05
CA PHE A 369 7.56 6.55 16.88
C PHE A 369 6.95 7.62 17.79
N CYS A 370 5.94 8.35 17.35
CA CYS A 370 5.28 9.39 18.13
C CYS A 370 4.48 8.82 19.31
N VAL A 371 3.93 7.62 19.19
CA VAL A 371 3.13 6.97 20.23
C VAL A 371 3.92 5.97 21.09
N GLY A 372 5.21 5.77 20.82
CA GLY A 372 6.08 4.88 21.58
C GLY A 372 6.04 3.41 21.15
N ALA A 373 5.48 3.09 19.98
CA ALA A 373 5.48 1.73 19.42
C ALA A 373 6.87 1.34 18.91
N LYS A 374 7.07 0.04 18.68
CA LYS A 374 8.34 -0.49 18.16
C LYS A 374 8.22 -0.96 16.72
N VAL A 375 9.31 -0.81 15.96
CA VAL A 375 9.41 -1.18 14.54
C VAL A 375 10.50 -2.22 14.35
N GLY A 376 10.14 -3.37 13.76
CA GLY A 376 11.07 -4.43 13.42
C GLY A 376 11.35 -4.46 11.91
N PHE A 377 12.62 -4.42 11.53
CA PHE A 377 13.02 -4.44 10.12
C PHE A 377 13.10 -5.86 9.58
N TYR A 378 12.66 -6.05 8.33
CA TYR A 378 12.91 -7.29 7.60
C TYR A 378 14.38 -7.40 7.19
N ARG A 379 14.83 -8.61 6.82
CA ARG A 379 16.24 -8.89 6.44
C ARG A 379 16.66 -8.32 5.08
N GLY A 380 15.85 -7.50 4.41
CA GLY A 380 16.15 -6.90 3.10
C GLY A 380 15.86 -7.82 1.91
N ASP A 381 15.37 -9.05 2.11
CA ASP A 381 14.97 -9.99 1.07
C ASP A 381 13.49 -10.34 1.20
N ILE A 382 12.69 -9.99 0.19
CA ILE A 382 11.25 -10.23 0.17
C ILE A 382 10.88 -11.72 0.22
N ARG A 383 11.78 -12.60 -0.22
CA ARG A 383 11.55 -14.05 -0.22
C ARG A 383 11.47 -14.64 1.19
N VAL A 384 12.14 -14.03 2.15
CA VAL A 384 12.14 -14.44 3.56
C VAL A 384 11.26 -13.56 4.46
N LEU A 385 10.55 -12.58 3.90
CA LEU A 385 9.66 -11.69 4.65
C LEU A 385 8.64 -12.43 5.51
N ALA A 386 8.09 -13.54 5.00
CA ALA A 386 7.12 -14.35 5.76
C ALA A 386 7.72 -14.97 7.04
N GLU A 387 9.00 -15.28 7.06
CA GLU A 387 9.70 -15.75 8.26
C GLU A 387 9.92 -14.60 9.24
N ASP A 388 10.26 -13.41 8.74
CA ASP A 388 10.45 -12.22 9.57
C ASP A 388 9.14 -11.78 10.23
N ILE A 389 8.02 -11.81 9.49
CA ILE A 389 6.69 -11.53 10.01
C ILE A 389 6.30 -12.54 11.11
N LYS A 390 6.55 -13.83 10.90
CA LYS A 390 6.25 -14.88 11.89
C LYS A 390 7.06 -14.71 13.17
N GLU A 391 8.32 -14.31 13.06
CA GLU A 391 9.20 -14.09 14.22
C GLU A 391 8.82 -12.81 14.97
N LEU A 392 8.60 -11.71 14.25
CA LEU A 392 8.22 -10.43 14.84
C LEU A 392 6.84 -10.48 15.48
N ARG A 393 5.90 -11.19 14.86
CA ARG A 393 4.49 -11.23 15.22
C ARG A 393 3.90 -9.82 15.34
N PRO A 394 3.91 -9.03 14.25
CA PRO A 394 3.49 -7.64 14.29
C PRO A 394 2.00 -7.50 14.61
N THR A 395 1.64 -6.36 15.19
CA THR A 395 0.25 -5.95 15.44
C THR A 395 -0.25 -4.96 14.39
N VAL A 396 0.67 -4.22 13.76
CA VAL A 396 0.42 -3.27 12.67
C VAL A 396 1.21 -3.70 11.44
N VAL A 397 0.54 -3.79 10.29
CA VAL A 397 1.16 -4.22 9.03
C VAL A 397 0.78 -3.25 7.91
N PRO A 398 1.70 -2.37 7.48
CA PRO A 398 1.55 -1.67 6.22
C PRO A 398 1.67 -2.68 5.08
N VAL A 399 0.85 -2.54 4.05
CA VAL A 399 0.85 -3.52 2.95
C VAL A 399 0.35 -2.89 1.66
N VAL A 400 0.93 -3.29 0.53
CA VAL A 400 0.45 -2.84 -0.79
C VAL A 400 -0.51 -3.87 -1.41
N PRO A 401 -1.44 -3.45 -2.28
CA PRO A 401 -2.43 -4.33 -2.91
C PRO A 401 -1.84 -5.58 -3.56
N ARG A 402 -0.66 -5.50 -4.16
CA ARG A 402 -0.01 -6.66 -4.79
C ARG A 402 0.28 -7.80 -3.81
N VAL A 403 0.65 -7.49 -2.58
CA VAL A 403 0.88 -8.50 -1.52
C VAL A 403 -0.43 -9.16 -1.13
N LEU A 404 -1.51 -8.37 -1.01
CA LEU A 404 -2.85 -8.87 -0.68
C LEU A 404 -3.43 -9.74 -1.81
N ASN A 405 -3.23 -9.34 -3.06
CA ASN A 405 -3.63 -10.13 -4.23
C ASN A 405 -2.93 -11.50 -4.22
N ARG A 406 -1.60 -11.53 -4.04
CA ARG A 406 -0.85 -12.81 -3.95
C ARG A 406 -1.34 -13.70 -2.81
N LEU A 407 -1.65 -13.11 -1.65
CA LEU A 407 -2.23 -13.85 -0.53
C LEU A 407 -3.58 -14.47 -0.93
N TYR A 408 -4.46 -13.67 -1.55
CA TYR A 408 -5.77 -14.11 -2.02
C TYR A 408 -5.63 -15.26 -3.02
N ASP A 409 -4.78 -15.11 -4.03
CA ASP A 409 -4.59 -16.10 -5.09
C ASP A 409 -4.04 -17.41 -4.53
N LYS A 410 -3.05 -17.34 -3.64
CA LYS A 410 -2.49 -18.53 -2.97
C LYS A 410 -3.55 -19.27 -2.16
N VAL A 411 -4.39 -18.56 -1.41
CA VAL A 411 -5.47 -19.17 -0.63
C VAL A 411 -6.53 -19.75 -1.56
N MET A 412 -6.92 -19.04 -2.61
CA MET A 412 -7.93 -19.53 -3.56
C MET A 412 -7.45 -20.73 -4.36
N SER A 413 -6.16 -20.79 -4.71
CA SER A 413 -5.54 -21.98 -5.32
C SER A 413 -5.70 -23.23 -4.43
N GLU A 414 -5.44 -23.11 -3.12
CA GLU A 414 -5.60 -24.22 -2.18
C GLU A 414 -7.08 -24.58 -1.92
N VAL A 415 -7.95 -23.58 -1.87
CA VAL A 415 -9.40 -23.77 -1.65
C VAL A 415 -10.04 -24.46 -2.84
N ASN A 416 -9.69 -24.09 -4.07
CA ASN A 416 -10.28 -24.63 -5.29
C ASN A 416 -9.89 -26.09 -5.58
N LYS A 417 -8.87 -26.65 -4.89
CA LYS A 417 -8.52 -28.08 -5.00
C LYS A 417 -9.63 -29.04 -4.53
N SER A 418 -10.64 -28.54 -3.81
CA SER A 418 -11.73 -29.39 -3.29
C SER A 418 -13.04 -28.60 -3.25
N THR A 419 -14.09 -29.16 -3.86
CA THR A 419 -15.43 -28.55 -3.84
C THR A 419 -15.94 -28.32 -2.41
N LEU A 420 -15.67 -29.26 -1.49
CA LEU A 420 -16.09 -29.13 -0.09
C LEU A 420 -15.33 -27.98 0.62
N LYS A 421 -14.01 -27.86 0.39
CA LYS A 421 -13.22 -26.75 0.93
C LYS A 421 -13.74 -25.40 0.41
N LYS A 422 -14.06 -25.35 -0.90
CA LYS A 422 -14.59 -24.15 -1.53
C LYS A 422 -15.94 -23.75 -0.93
N MET A 423 -16.89 -24.69 -0.77
CA MET A 423 -18.20 -24.41 -0.17
C MET A 423 -18.07 -23.92 1.27
N LEU A 424 -17.23 -24.57 2.08
CA LEU A 424 -16.97 -24.14 3.47
C LEU A 424 -16.32 -22.75 3.53
N PHE A 425 -15.40 -22.48 2.65
CA PHE A 425 -14.71 -21.19 2.56
C PHE A 425 -15.68 -20.06 2.15
N ASP A 426 -16.47 -20.28 1.08
CA ASP A 426 -17.45 -19.30 0.59
C ASP A 426 -18.52 -19.00 1.67
N PHE A 427 -18.94 -20.02 2.41
CA PHE A 427 -19.85 -19.86 3.54
C PHE A 427 -19.21 -19.04 4.68
N ALA A 428 -17.97 -19.36 5.05
CA ALA A 428 -17.23 -18.66 6.10
C ALA A 428 -17.03 -17.18 5.74
N ILE A 429 -16.66 -16.86 4.49
CA ILE A 429 -16.55 -15.48 3.99
C ILE A 429 -17.89 -14.76 4.08
N SER A 430 -18.97 -15.39 3.61
CA SER A 430 -20.33 -14.80 3.65
C SER A 430 -20.78 -14.51 5.08
N TYR A 431 -20.49 -15.42 6.01
CA TYR A 431 -20.79 -15.25 7.42
C TYR A 431 -20.03 -14.06 8.02
N LYS A 432 -18.72 -13.99 7.77
CA LYS A 432 -17.87 -12.88 8.25
C LYS A 432 -18.24 -11.54 7.61
N ALA A 433 -18.63 -11.53 6.33
CA ALA A 433 -19.11 -10.32 5.66
C ALA A 433 -20.36 -9.74 6.35
N ARG A 434 -21.25 -10.60 6.86
CA ARG A 434 -22.40 -10.15 7.66
C ARG A 434 -21.99 -9.55 9.01
N ASP A 435 -21.03 -10.18 9.69
CA ASP A 435 -20.48 -9.62 10.94
C ASP A 435 -19.90 -8.23 10.71
N MET A 436 -19.06 -8.08 9.66
CA MET A 436 -18.45 -6.79 9.30
C MET A 436 -19.49 -5.72 8.94
N ALA A 437 -20.54 -6.07 8.19
CA ALA A 437 -21.64 -5.16 7.87
C ALA A 437 -22.38 -4.62 9.11
N ASN A 438 -22.24 -5.28 10.24
CA ASN A 438 -22.74 -4.85 11.55
C ASN A 438 -21.63 -4.27 12.45
N PHE A 439 -20.52 -3.80 11.89
CA PHE A 439 -19.37 -3.28 12.65
C PHE A 439 -18.82 -4.24 13.71
N ASN A 440 -18.94 -5.54 13.46
CA ASN A 440 -18.41 -6.58 14.33
C ASN A 440 -17.11 -7.16 13.75
N ILE A 441 -15.97 -6.59 14.19
CA ILE A 441 -14.63 -7.01 13.79
C ILE A 441 -14.09 -7.95 14.87
N ARG A 442 -13.89 -9.22 14.51
CA ARG A 442 -13.44 -10.27 15.43
C ARG A 442 -12.68 -11.37 14.70
N ASN A 443 -11.83 -12.07 15.45
CA ASN A 443 -11.03 -13.18 14.95
C ASN A 443 -11.03 -14.42 15.85
N ASP A 444 -11.98 -14.50 16.79
CA ASP A 444 -12.11 -15.52 17.83
C ASP A 444 -13.27 -16.50 17.57
N GLY A 445 -13.99 -16.33 16.49
CA GLY A 445 -15.16 -17.11 16.15
C GLY A 445 -14.84 -18.53 15.64
N PHE A 446 -15.89 -19.33 15.42
CA PHE A 446 -15.77 -20.71 14.94
C PHE A 446 -15.05 -20.78 13.58
N PHE A 447 -15.50 -20.00 12.60
CA PHE A 447 -14.87 -19.97 11.27
C PHE A 447 -13.47 -19.34 11.30
N ASP A 448 -13.24 -18.41 12.22
CA ASP A 448 -11.92 -17.84 12.47
C ASP A 448 -10.91 -18.90 12.85
N ASN A 449 -11.31 -19.85 13.70
CA ASN A 449 -10.44 -20.93 14.15
C ASN A 449 -10.36 -22.10 13.16
N LEU A 450 -11.48 -22.42 12.47
CA LEU A 450 -11.54 -23.56 11.56
C LEU A 450 -10.93 -23.26 10.18
N VAL A 451 -11.22 -22.08 9.62
CA VAL A 451 -10.92 -21.75 8.22
C VAL A 451 -9.73 -20.77 8.12
N PHE A 452 -9.74 -19.71 8.92
CA PHE A 452 -8.82 -18.57 8.73
C PHE A 452 -7.59 -18.58 9.63
N LYS A 453 -7.51 -19.47 10.61
CA LYS A 453 -6.40 -19.54 11.58
C LYS A 453 -5.03 -19.60 10.91
N LYS A 454 -4.86 -20.48 9.92
CA LYS A 454 -3.58 -20.64 9.21
C LYS A 454 -3.15 -19.38 8.43
N ILE A 455 -4.12 -18.62 7.92
CA ILE A 455 -3.85 -17.36 7.21
C ILE A 455 -3.32 -16.33 8.21
N ARG A 456 -3.97 -16.17 9.36
CA ARG A 456 -3.54 -15.27 10.43
C ARG A 456 -2.18 -15.66 11.01
N GLU A 457 -1.93 -16.97 11.22
CA GLU A 457 -0.64 -17.47 11.70
C GLU A 457 0.49 -17.17 10.70
N GLY A 458 0.19 -17.11 9.40
CA GLY A 458 1.12 -16.64 8.37
C GLY A 458 1.61 -15.21 8.60
N PHE A 459 0.79 -14.38 9.24
CA PHE A 459 1.11 -13.00 9.65
C PHE A 459 1.48 -12.89 11.15
N GLY A 460 1.89 -13.99 11.80
CA GLY A 460 2.30 -14.00 13.21
C GLY A 460 1.15 -14.06 14.22
N GLY A 461 -0.11 -14.07 13.77
CA GLY A 461 -1.32 -14.30 14.59
C GLY A 461 -1.74 -13.17 15.52
N ARG A 462 -1.11 -11.97 15.43
CA ARG A 462 -1.38 -10.82 16.31
C ARG A 462 -1.82 -9.55 15.59
N VAL A 463 -1.94 -9.59 14.26
CA VAL A 463 -2.31 -8.42 13.46
C VAL A 463 -3.70 -7.94 13.85
N ARG A 464 -3.81 -6.65 14.18
CA ARG A 464 -5.07 -5.97 14.53
C ARG A 464 -5.38 -4.77 13.64
N LEU A 465 -4.35 -4.24 12.95
CA LEU A 465 -4.47 -3.14 12.00
C LEU A 465 -3.63 -3.44 10.76
N MET A 466 -4.24 -3.39 9.59
CA MET A 466 -3.56 -3.38 8.29
C MET A 466 -3.88 -2.08 7.56
N ILE A 467 -2.86 -1.47 6.97
CA ILE A 467 -2.98 -0.20 6.24
C ILE A 467 -2.53 -0.47 4.81
N THR A 468 -3.41 -0.23 3.84
CA THR A 468 -3.11 -0.44 2.42
C THR A 468 -3.41 0.82 1.60
N GLY A 469 -2.66 0.99 0.52
CA GLY A 469 -2.80 2.14 -0.37
C GLY A 469 -1.83 2.07 -1.54
N SER A 470 -1.57 3.19 -2.16
CA SER A 470 -0.64 3.38 -3.29
C SER A 470 -1.06 2.75 -4.62
N ALA A 471 -2.01 1.83 -4.65
CA ALA A 471 -2.56 1.23 -5.85
C ALA A 471 -4.01 0.78 -5.61
N PRO A 472 -4.83 0.61 -6.66
CA PRO A 472 -6.19 0.12 -6.51
C PRO A 472 -6.25 -1.30 -5.94
N LEU A 473 -7.19 -1.54 -5.03
CA LEU A 473 -7.46 -2.86 -4.46
C LEU A 473 -8.87 -3.33 -4.86
N SER A 474 -8.98 -4.58 -5.31
CA SER A 474 -10.29 -5.10 -5.71
C SER A 474 -11.18 -5.35 -4.50
N THR A 475 -12.48 -5.06 -4.65
CA THR A 475 -13.52 -5.30 -3.62
C THR A 475 -13.46 -6.72 -3.05
N ASN A 476 -13.27 -7.73 -3.91
CA ASN A 476 -13.22 -9.14 -3.48
C ASN A 476 -12.01 -9.42 -2.58
N VAL A 477 -10.84 -8.89 -2.95
CA VAL A 477 -9.61 -9.07 -2.17
C VAL A 477 -9.70 -8.35 -0.83
N LEU A 478 -10.18 -7.10 -0.82
CA LEU A 478 -10.36 -6.35 0.42
C LEU A 478 -11.35 -7.05 1.37
N THR A 479 -12.51 -7.49 0.84
CA THR A 479 -13.51 -8.24 1.62
C THR A 479 -12.93 -9.54 2.16
N PHE A 480 -12.19 -10.28 1.34
CA PHE A 480 -11.51 -11.49 1.77
C PHE A 480 -10.50 -11.21 2.89
N VAL A 481 -9.62 -10.21 2.72
CA VAL A 481 -8.59 -9.89 3.72
C VAL A 481 -9.22 -9.49 5.04
N ARG A 482 -10.22 -8.60 5.02
CA ARG A 482 -10.99 -8.21 6.22
C ARG A 482 -11.61 -9.42 6.92
N ALA A 483 -12.26 -10.31 6.15
CA ALA A 483 -12.88 -11.53 6.69
C ALA A 483 -11.86 -12.52 7.25
N ALA A 484 -10.77 -12.79 6.52
CA ALA A 484 -9.78 -13.79 6.87
C ALA A 484 -8.87 -13.35 8.04
N MET A 485 -8.50 -12.08 8.09
CA MET A 485 -7.68 -11.53 9.17
C MET A 485 -8.51 -11.23 10.42
N GLY A 486 -9.79 -10.85 10.26
CA GLY A 486 -10.67 -10.47 11.37
C GLY A 486 -10.11 -9.30 12.17
N CYS A 487 -9.43 -8.39 11.49
CA CYS A 487 -8.83 -7.17 12.02
C CYS A 487 -9.31 -5.95 11.22
N VAL A 488 -8.97 -4.75 11.69
CA VAL A 488 -9.21 -3.52 10.93
C VAL A 488 -8.27 -3.50 9.73
N VAL A 489 -8.84 -3.36 8.54
CA VAL A 489 -8.09 -3.19 7.28
C VAL A 489 -8.59 -1.94 6.60
N VAL A 490 -7.74 -0.94 6.54
CA VAL A 490 -8.04 0.38 5.97
C VAL A 490 -7.38 0.55 4.61
N GLU A 491 -8.10 1.21 3.72
CA GLU A 491 -7.59 1.61 2.41
C GLU A 491 -7.51 3.13 2.34
N GLY A 492 -6.37 3.66 1.88
CA GLY A 492 -6.13 5.07 1.70
C GLY A 492 -5.73 5.43 0.28
N TYR A 493 -5.98 6.69 -0.10
CA TYR A 493 -5.55 7.27 -1.36
C TYR A 493 -4.85 8.59 -1.13
N GLY A 494 -3.79 8.81 -1.90
CA GLY A 494 -3.03 10.03 -1.98
C GLY A 494 -1.81 9.87 -2.88
N GLN A 495 -0.96 10.87 -2.85
CA GLN A 495 0.29 10.94 -3.60
C GLN A 495 1.35 11.69 -2.80
N THR A 496 2.60 11.64 -3.22
CA THR A 496 3.72 12.27 -2.48
C THR A 496 3.51 13.77 -2.29
N GLU A 497 2.87 14.45 -3.24
CA GLU A 497 2.54 15.88 -3.22
C GLU A 497 1.50 16.25 -2.14
N CYS A 498 0.81 15.28 -1.58
CA CYS A 498 0.00 15.41 -0.36
C CYS A 498 0.48 14.44 0.74
N VAL A 499 1.78 14.28 0.87
CA VAL A 499 2.50 13.40 1.80
C VAL A 499 2.26 11.91 1.50
N ALA A 500 1.12 11.37 1.91
CA ALA A 500 0.77 9.96 1.69
C ALA A 500 -0.72 9.77 1.45
N ALA A 501 -1.61 10.28 2.32
CA ALA A 501 -3.04 10.06 2.22
C ALA A 501 -3.83 11.37 2.31
N CYS A 502 -4.77 11.59 1.40
CA CYS A 502 -5.80 12.63 1.54
C CYS A 502 -7.19 12.05 1.83
N THR A 503 -7.36 10.74 1.63
CA THR A 503 -8.54 9.99 2.10
C THR A 503 -8.13 8.66 2.69
N VAL A 504 -8.87 8.19 3.71
CA VAL A 504 -8.67 6.90 4.36
C VAL A 504 -10.04 6.35 4.78
N SER A 505 -10.26 5.03 4.61
CA SER A 505 -11.49 4.40 5.11
C SER A 505 -11.50 4.39 6.64
N MET A 506 -12.64 4.66 7.25
CA MET A 506 -12.75 4.64 8.70
C MET A 506 -12.74 3.22 9.26
N GLU A 507 -12.42 3.10 10.54
CA GLU A 507 -12.47 1.86 11.28
C GLU A 507 -13.87 1.25 11.22
N GLY A 508 -13.94 -0.03 10.86
CA GLY A 508 -15.20 -0.76 10.77
C GLY A 508 -15.97 -0.56 9.46
N ASP A 509 -15.54 0.32 8.58
CA ASP A 509 -16.18 0.44 7.27
C ASP A 509 -16.09 -0.87 6.50
N SER A 510 -17.25 -1.50 6.31
CA SER A 510 -17.37 -2.79 5.62
C SER A 510 -17.52 -2.65 4.10
N LEU A 511 -17.77 -1.45 3.62
CA LEU A 511 -17.88 -1.18 2.19
C LEU A 511 -16.51 -1.28 1.53
N ALA A 512 -16.49 -1.65 0.27
CA ALA A 512 -15.27 -1.74 -0.53
C ALA A 512 -15.54 -1.15 -1.92
N GLY A 513 -14.47 -0.72 -2.60
CA GLY A 513 -14.56 -0.09 -3.91
C GLY A 513 -14.55 1.43 -3.85
N HIS A 514 -14.17 2.00 -2.72
CA HIS A 514 -13.86 3.41 -2.50
C HIS A 514 -12.57 3.52 -1.65
N VAL A 515 -11.96 4.69 -1.64
CA VAL A 515 -10.69 4.96 -0.93
C VAL A 515 -10.91 5.75 0.37
N GLY A 516 -12.13 5.72 0.90
CA GLY A 516 -12.50 6.28 2.19
C GLY A 516 -12.99 7.74 2.16
N MET A 517 -13.08 8.32 3.34
CA MET A 517 -13.47 9.71 3.56
C MET A 517 -12.25 10.63 3.60
N VAL A 518 -12.47 11.91 3.42
CA VAL A 518 -11.43 12.95 3.52
C VAL A 518 -10.83 12.92 4.92
N ILE A 519 -9.50 12.99 5.03
CA ILE A 519 -8.84 13.05 6.34
C ILE A 519 -9.06 14.43 7.01
N PRO A 520 -8.97 14.54 8.35
CA PRO A 520 -9.28 15.78 9.05
C PRO A 520 -8.37 16.97 8.72
N SER A 521 -7.20 16.72 8.17
CA SER A 521 -6.18 17.73 7.79
C SER A 521 -6.31 18.23 6.36
N ALA A 522 -7.33 17.76 5.61
CA ALA A 522 -7.52 18.07 4.20
C ALA A 522 -8.98 18.41 3.85
N GLN A 523 -9.15 19.07 2.71
CA GLN A 523 -10.42 19.22 2.00
C GLN A 523 -10.22 18.84 0.53
N ILE A 524 -11.26 18.34 -0.12
CA ILE A 524 -11.23 17.84 -1.50
C ILE A 524 -12.38 18.42 -2.29
N LYS A 525 -12.10 18.92 -3.50
CA LYS A 525 -13.11 19.23 -4.51
C LYS A 525 -12.89 18.40 -5.77
N LEU A 526 -13.95 18.20 -6.54
CA LEU A 526 -13.87 17.67 -7.90
C LEU A 526 -14.01 18.83 -8.89
N VAL A 527 -13.12 18.88 -9.88
CA VAL A 527 -13.10 19.92 -10.91
C VAL A 527 -13.45 19.30 -12.26
N ASP A 528 -14.22 20.03 -13.04
CA ASP A 528 -14.66 19.60 -14.37
C ASP A 528 -13.48 19.25 -15.28
N VAL A 529 -13.63 18.16 -16.03
CA VAL A 529 -12.71 17.71 -17.08
C VAL A 529 -13.54 17.45 -18.34
N PRO A 530 -13.95 18.54 -19.05
CA PRO A 530 -14.89 18.43 -20.18
C PRO A 530 -14.35 17.53 -21.30
N GLU A 531 -13.04 17.54 -21.53
CA GLU A 531 -12.36 16.71 -22.53
C GLU A 531 -12.50 15.19 -22.27
N LEU A 532 -12.85 14.78 -21.03
CA LEU A 532 -13.08 13.40 -20.63
C LEU A 532 -14.54 13.13 -20.22
N ASN A 533 -15.45 14.11 -20.37
CA ASN A 533 -16.86 14.06 -19.96
C ASN A 533 -17.05 13.81 -18.45
N TYR A 534 -16.18 14.35 -17.60
CA TYR A 534 -16.37 14.35 -16.17
C TYR A 534 -16.74 15.74 -15.68
N TYR A 535 -17.81 15.82 -14.89
CA TYR A 535 -18.34 17.07 -14.38
C TYR A 535 -18.64 17.00 -12.88
N ALA A 536 -18.25 18.01 -12.14
CA ALA A 536 -18.45 18.11 -10.69
C ALA A 536 -19.95 18.04 -10.31
N LYS A 537 -20.83 18.61 -11.15
CA LYS A 537 -22.30 18.50 -10.98
C LYS A 537 -22.81 17.06 -10.99
N ASP A 538 -22.07 16.13 -11.62
CA ASP A 538 -22.37 14.69 -11.70
C ASP A 538 -21.58 13.91 -10.65
N ASN A 539 -21.04 14.60 -9.63
CA ASN A 539 -20.16 14.06 -8.60
C ASN A 539 -18.91 13.37 -9.16
N ALA A 540 -18.38 13.83 -10.30
CA ALA A 540 -17.21 13.25 -10.95
C ALA A 540 -16.32 14.37 -11.52
N GLY A 541 -14.99 14.21 -11.43
CA GLY A 541 -14.05 15.21 -11.92
C GLY A 541 -12.62 14.92 -11.52
N GLU A 542 -11.70 15.83 -11.85
CA GLU A 542 -10.34 15.79 -11.33
C GLU A 542 -10.35 16.03 -9.81
N VAL A 543 -9.66 15.18 -9.08
CA VAL A 543 -9.51 15.33 -7.62
C VAL A 543 -8.52 16.45 -7.33
N CYS A 544 -9.01 17.50 -6.66
CA CYS A 544 -8.17 18.60 -6.18
C CYS A 544 -8.17 18.62 -4.66
N VAL A 545 -6.99 18.73 -4.07
CA VAL A 545 -6.77 18.61 -2.62
C VAL A 545 -6.19 19.92 -2.07
N LYS A 546 -6.65 20.35 -0.89
CA LYS A 546 -6.13 21.51 -0.16
C LYS A 546 -6.04 21.16 1.33
N GLY A 547 -5.11 21.76 2.07
CA GLY A 547 -4.99 21.57 3.51
C GLY A 547 -3.55 21.49 3.98
N HIS A 548 -3.36 21.04 5.23
CA HIS A 548 -2.06 21.01 5.89
C HIS A 548 -1.08 19.97 5.32
N ILE A 549 -1.57 19.01 4.55
CA ILE A 549 -0.77 17.95 3.93
C ILE A 549 -0.16 18.36 2.59
N ILE A 550 -0.49 19.54 2.05
CA ILE A 550 0.00 19.93 0.71
C ILE A 550 1.47 20.31 0.78
N PHE A 551 2.25 19.75 -0.13
CA PHE A 551 3.69 19.99 -0.24
C PHE A 551 4.01 21.46 -0.53
N LYS A 552 5.25 21.88 -0.22
CA LYS A 552 5.71 23.25 -0.42
C LYS A 552 5.97 23.60 -1.90
N GLY A 553 6.03 22.60 -2.76
CA GLY A 553 6.33 22.70 -4.18
C GLY A 553 7.42 21.72 -4.60
N TYR A 554 7.76 21.72 -5.90
CA TYR A 554 8.86 20.92 -6.41
C TYR A 554 10.19 21.66 -6.26
N TYR A 555 11.18 20.98 -5.71
CA TYR A 555 12.51 21.54 -5.44
C TYR A 555 13.19 22.04 -6.71
N LYS A 556 13.56 23.35 -6.72
CA LYS A 556 14.13 24.06 -7.86
C LYS A 556 13.33 23.90 -9.18
N ASN A 557 11.99 23.87 -9.07
CA ASN A 557 11.10 23.76 -10.23
C ASN A 557 9.78 24.52 -9.99
N GLU A 558 9.87 25.86 -10.03
CA GLU A 558 8.73 26.75 -9.78
C GLU A 558 7.64 26.63 -10.84
N GLN A 559 8.03 26.45 -12.12
CA GLN A 559 7.08 26.28 -13.20
C GLN A 559 6.18 25.07 -12.96
N GLN A 560 6.76 23.92 -12.70
CA GLN A 560 6.00 22.69 -12.43
C GLN A 560 5.15 22.82 -11.16
N THR A 561 5.63 23.58 -10.17
CA THR A 561 4.86 23.86 -8.95
C THR A 561 3.61 24.65 -9.28
N ALA A 562 3.73 25.72 -10.08
CA ALA A 562 2.62 26.56 -10.52
C ALA A 562 1.62 25.82 -11.43
N GLU A 563 2.08 24.81 -12.19
CA GLU A 563 1.22 23.92 -12.98
C GLU A 563 0.45 22.91 -12.13
N THR A 564 0.92 22.63 -10.91
CA THR A 564 0.38 21.57 -10.03
C THR A 564 -0.44 22.13 -8.88
N ILE A 565 -0.08 23.30 -8.34
CA ILE A 565 -0.83 24.02 -7.30
C ILE A 565 -1.37 25.29 -7.94
N ASP A 566 -2.69 25.45 -7.93
CA ASP A 566 -3.33 26.64 -8.48
C ASP A 566 -3.17 27.87 -7.56
N SER A 567 -3.62 29.04 -8.04
CA SER A 567 -3.52 30.31 -7.31
C SER A 567 -4.35 30.35 -6.01
N GLU A 568 -5.31 29.44 -5.85
CA GLU A 568 -6.11 29.29 -4.64
C GLU A 568 -5.50 28.29 -3.65
N GLY A 569 -4.38 27.64 -4.01
CA GLY A 569 -3.69 26.64 -3.19
C GLY A 569 -4.24 25.23 -3.30
N TRP A 570 -4.99 24.91 -4.35
CA TRP A 570 -5.43 23.56 -4.63
C TRP A 570 -4.37 22.76 -5.40
N LEU A 571 -4.03 21.61 -4.89
CA LEU A 571 -3.24 20.60 -5.59
C LEU A 571 -4.10 19.87 -6.61
N HIS A 572 -3.78 19.98 -7.88
CA HIS A 572 -4.35 19.19 -8.97
C HIS A 572 -3.65 17.84 -9.04
N THR A 573 -4.35 16.76 -8.63
CA THR A 573 -3.72 15.44 -8.51
C THR A 573 -3.47 14.76 -9.85
N GLY A 574 -4.20 15.16 -10.89
CA GLY A 574 -4.22 14.46 -12.17
C GLY A 574 -4.97 13.13 -12.13
N ASP A 575 -5.66 12.83 -11.05
CA ASP A 575 -6.49 11.64 -10.90
C ASP A 575 -7.98 12.00 -11.03
N ILE A 576 -8.75 11.18 -11.72
CA ILE A 576 -10.21 11.33 -11.83
C ILE A 576 -10.87 10.57 -10.69
N GLY A 577 -11.72 11.26 -9.95
CA GLY A 577 -12.48 10.70 -8.84
C GLY A 577 -13.99 10.88 -8.99
N ARG A 578 -14.72 10.17 -8.14
CA ARG A 578 -16.16 10.27 -8.03
C ARG A 578 -16.58 10.17 -6.56
N TRP A 579 -17.49 11.03 -6.13
CA TRP A 579 -18.12 10.88 -4.83
C TRP A 579 -19.14 9.75 -4.83
N THR A 580 -19.11 8.91 -3.81
CA THR A 580 -20.15 7.88 -3.57
C THR A 580 -21.34 8.52 -2.85
N PRO A 581 -22.50 7.86 -2.80
CA PRO A 581 -23.65 8.32 -2.03
C PRO A 581 -23.37 8.52 -0.54
N GLU A 582 -22.44 7.72 0.01
CA GLU A 582 -22.01 7.74 1.42
C GLU A 582 -21.04 8.88 1.72
N GLY A 583 -20.64 9.67 0.73
CA GLY A 583 -19.69 10.77 0.88
C GLY A 583 -18.23 10.34 0.93
N THR A 584 -17.91 9.12 0.48
CA THR A 584 -16.53 8.65 0.30
C THR A 584 -16.04 8.90 -1.13
N LEU A 585 -14.73 8.90 -1.32
CA LEU A 585 -14.11 9.09 -2.64
C LEU A 585 -13.86 7.73 -3.30
N LYS A 586 -14.13 7.65 -4.60
CA LYS A 586 -13.76 6.53 -5.46
C LYS A 586 -12.87 7.04 -6.58
N ILE A 587 -11.67 6.49 -6.73
CA ILE A 587 -10.79 6.81 -7.84
C ILE A 587 -11.21 6.01 -9.08
N VAL A 588 -11.26 6.67 -10.21
CA VAL A 588 -11.63 6.08 -11.52
C VAL A 588 -10.39 5.67 -12.28
N ASP A 589 -9.48 6.62 -12.57
CA ASP A 589 -8.18 6.41 -13.24
C ASP A 589 -7.38 7.72 -13.24
N ARG A 590 -6.16 7.67 -13.79
CA ARG A 590 -5.37 8.87 -14.05
C ARG A 590 -5.86 9.60 -15.30
N LYS A 591 -6.02 10.92 -15.22
CA LYS A 591 -6.41 11.80 -16.33
C LYS A 591 -5.56 11.55 -17.58
N LYS A 592 -4.24 11.41 -17.43
CA LYS A 592 -3.29 11.16 -18.51
C LYS A 592 -3.31 9.73 -19.09
N HIS A 593 -3.92 8.78 -18.38
CA HIS A 593 -4.02 7.38 -18.83
C HIS A 593 -5.33 7.10 -19.54
N ILE A 594 -6.36 7.90 -19.29
CA ILE A 594 -7.65 7.79 -19.99
C ILE A 594 -7.44 8.23 -21.43
N PHE A 595 -7.86 7.40 -22.37
CA PHE A 595 -7.81 7.70 -23.79
C PHE A 595 -9.17 7.46 -24.45
N LYS A 596 -9.39 8.07 -25.60
CA LYS A 596 -10.62 7.98 -26.36
C LYS A 596 -10.41 7.07 -27.56
N LEU A 597 -11.27 6.07 -27.74
CA LEU A 597 -11.28 5.24 -28.94
C LEU A 597 -11.92 5.97 -30.12
N SER A 598 -11.71 5.46 -31.35
CA SER A 598 -12.17 6.11 -32.57
C SER A 598 -13.70 6.27 -32.67
N GLN A 599 -14.47 5.42 -31.99
CA GLN A 599 -15.93 5.52 -31.91
C GLN A 599 -16.40 6.52 -30.82
N GLY A 600 -15.49 7.18 -30.11
CA GLY A 600 -15.83 8.22 -29.14
C GLY A 600 -15.92 7.78 -27.69
N GLU A 601 -15.69 6.49 -27.39
CA GLU A 601 -15.73 5.93 -26.04
C GLU A 601 -14.43 6.21 -25.27
N TYR A 602 -14.55 6.65 -24.01
CA TYR A 602 -13.43 6.85 -23.12
C TYR A 602 -13.11 5.58 -22.34
N VAL A 603 -11.83 5.24 -22.28
CA VAL A 603 -11.33 4.03 -21.64
C VAL A 603 -10.38 4.39 -20.52
N ALA A 604 -10.65 3.83 -19.33
CA ALA A 604 -9.81 3.87 -18.15
C ALA A 604 -9.03 2.54 -18.04
N PRO A 605 -7.79 2.45 -18.54
CA PRO A 605 -7.10 1.18 -18.69
C PRO A 605 -6.75 0.51 -17.37
N GLU A 606 -6.42 1.27 -16.31
CA GLU A 606 -6.10 0.71 -14.99
C GLU A 606 -7.31 -0.01 -14.37
N LYS A 607 -8.53 0.51 -14.58
CA LYS A 607 -9.77 -0.17 -14.18
C LYS A 607 -9.88 -1.56 -14.81
N ILE A 608 -9.56 -1.66 -16.11
CA ILE A 608 -9.65 -2.90 -16.87
C ILE A 608 -8.56 -3.89 -16.45
N GLU A 609 -7.32 -3.42 -16.30
CA GLU A 609 -6.18 -4.20 -15.83
C GLU A 609 -6.47 -4.83 -14.45
N ASN A 610 -7.02 -4.04 -13.51
CA ASN A 610 -7.42 -4.52 -12.18
C ASN A 610 -8.54 -5.59 -12.22
N ILE A 611 -9.30 -5.64 -13.28
CA ILE A 611 -10.28 -6.71 -13.51
C ILE A 611 -9.59 -7.93 -14.09
N TYR A 612 -8.71 -7.76 -15.08
CA TYR A 612 -8.08 -8.87 -15.78
C TYR A 612 -7.06 -9.65 -14.94
N VAL A 613 -6.38 -9.01 -13.97
CA VAL A 613 -5.55 -9.72 -12.99
C VAL A 613 -6.34 -10.66 -12.06
N ARG A 614 -7.67 -10.67 -12.14
CA ARG A 614 -8.53 -11.67 -11.46
C ARG A 614 -8.71 -12.95 -12.28
N SER A 615 -8.27 -12.98 -13.53
CA SER A 615 -8.18 -14.21 -14.31
C SER A 615 -7.16 -15.13 -13.64
N LYS A 616 -7.50 -16.40 -13.49
CA LYS A 616 -6.63 -17.40 -12.86
C LYS A 616 -5.28 -17.57 -13.57
N TYR A 617 -5.19 -17.13 -14.82
CA TYR A 617 -3.97 -17.27 -15.63
C TYR A 617 -3.12 -16.01 -15.67
N VAL A 618 -3.58 -14.87 -15.16
CA VAL A 618 -2.94 -13.56 -15.35
C VAL A 618 -2.23 -13.10 -14.08
N ALA A 619 -0.90 -12.99 -14.13
CA ALA A 619 -0.11 -12.36 -13.07
C ALA A 619 -0.01 -10.85 -13.24
N GLN A 620 0.15 -10.36 -14.48
CA GLN A 620 0.24 -8.93 -14.79
C GLN A 620 -0.44 -8.65 -16.13
N SER A 621 -1.01 -7.45 -16.27
CA SER A 621 -1.68 -7.02 -17.49
C SER A 621 -1.38 -5.56 -17.79
N PHE A 622 -1.15 -5.24 -19.06
CA PHE A 622 -1.04 -3.90 -19.60
C PHE A 622 -2.03 -3.74 -20.75
N VAL A 623 -3.10 -3.00 -20.50
CA VAL A 623 -4.15 -2.72 -21.52
C VAL A 623 -3.74 -1.50 -22.32
N HIS A 624 -3.80 -1.62 -23.64
CA HIS A 624 -3.46 -0.58 -24.59
C HIS A 624 -4.60 -0.30 -25.58
N GLY A 625 -4.76 0.98 -25.89
CA GLY A 625 -5.66 1.47 -26.91
C GLY A 625 -5.12 2.72 -27.58
N GLU A 626 -5.55 2.98 -28.80
CA GLU A 626 -5.18 4.16 -29.57
C GLU A 626 -6.42 4.89 -30.08
N SER A 627 -6.34 6.21 -30.15
CA SER A 627 -7.48 7.06 -30.55
C SER A 627 -7.99 6.80 -31.99
N LEU A 628 -7.16 6.19 -32.83
CA LEU A 628 -7.54 5.81 -34.18
C LEU A 628 -8.03 4.36 -34.32
N LYS A 629 -8.06 3.61 -33.20
CA LYS A 629 -8.48 2.20 -33.16
C LYS A 629 -9.84 2.06 -32.47
N THR A 630 -10.59 1.02 -32.89
CA THR A 630 -11.95 0.73 -32.41
C THR A 630 -11.96 -0.21 -31.19
N CYS A 631 -10.82 -0.79 -30.82
CA CYS A 631 -10.75 -1.83 -29.83
C CYS A 631 -9.46 -1.76 -28.99
N LEU A 632 -9.47 -2.48 -27.87
CA LEU A 632 -8.36 -2.64 -26.96
C LEU A 632 -7.60 -3.93 -27.24
N ILE A 633 -6.32 -3.90 -26.92
CA ILE A 633 -5.42 -5.06 -26.87
C ILE A 633 -4.67 -5.07 -25.55
N ALA A 634 -4.06 -6.20 -25.17
CA ALA A 634 -3.26 -6.23 -23.96
C ALA A 634 -1.98 -7.08 -24.10
N ILE A 635 -0.96 -6.63 -23.37
CA ILE A 635 0.19 -7.48 -23.02
C ILE A 635 -0.13 -8.15 -21.69
N VAL A 636 0.01 -9.45 -21.63
CA VAL A 636 -0.34 -10.27 -20.46
C VAL A 636 0.86 -11.09 -20.05
N VAL A 637 1.26 -11.01 -18.79
CA VAL A 637 2.22 -11.92 -18.19
C VAL A 637 1.42 -12.99 -17.46
N PRO A 638 1.44 -14.25 -17.93
CA PRO A 638 0.74 -15.32 -17.23
C PRO A 638 1.40 -15.69 -15.91
N ASP A 639 0.61 -16.24 -14.98
CA ASP A 639 1.12 -16.85 -13.76
C ASP A 639 1.69 -18.25 -14.09
N VAL A 640 3.01 -18.39 -14.02
CA VAL A 640 3.71 -19.62 -14.35
C VAL A 640 3.28 -20.79 -13.47
N GLU A 641 3.03 -20.53 -12.17
CA GLU A 641 2.67 -21.57 -11.20
C GLU A 641 1.25 -22.12 -11.46
N VAL A 642 0.41 -21.36 -12.14
CA VAL A 642 -0.96 -21.75 -12.49
C VAL A 642 -1.07 -22.20 -13.94
N LEU A 643 -0.43 -21.45 -14.87
CA LEU A 643 -0.56 -21.73 -16.29
C LEU A 643 0.03 -23.08 -16.67
N VAL A 644 1.26 -23.38 -16.23
CA VAL A 644 1.98 -24.61 -16.66
C VAL A 644 1.20 -25.86 -16.25
N PRO A 645 0.79 -26.05 -14.98
CA PRO A 645 0.01 -27.24 -14.60
C PRO A 645 -1.34 -27.31 -15.32
N ALA A 646 -2.03 -26.18 -15.50
CA ALA A 646 -3.32 -26.17 -16.18
C ALA A 646 -3.22 -26.55 -17.65
N MET A 647 -2.14 -26.17 -18.33
CA MET A 647 -1.92 -26.55 -19.73
C MET A 647 -1.52 -28.02 -19.85
N GLU A 648 -0.75 -28.56 -18.92
CA GLU A 648 -0.44 -30.00 -18.85
C GLU A 648 -1.72 -30.85 -18.67
N GLU A 649 -2.65 -30.42 -17.82
CA GLU A 649 -3.97 -31.06 -17.64
C GLU A 649 -4.79 -31.03 -18.95
N MET A 650 -4.64 -30.00 -19.76
CA MET A 650 -5.26 -29.87 -21.08
C MET A 650 -4.49 -30.61 -22.18
N GLY A 651 -3.41 -31.32 -21.86
CA GLY A 651 -2.58 -32.05 -22.81
C GLY A 651 -1.62 -31.19 -23.63
N ILE A 652 -1.42 -29.91 -23.25
CA ILE A 652 -0.49 -28.99 -23.91
C ILE A 652 0.78 -28.93 -23.08
N LYS A 653 1.88 -29.50 -23.59
CA LYS A 653 3.18 -29.55 -22.93
C LYS A 653 4.16 -28.58 -23.57
N GLY A 654 5.10 -28.04 -22.80
CA GLY A 654 6.15 -27.13 -23.26
C GLY A 654 6.79 -26.37 -22.10
N THR A 655 7.89 -25.67 -22.37
CA THR A 655 8.44 -24.67 -21.46
C THR A 655 7.48 -23.49 -21.31
N PHE A 656 7.64 -22.66 -20.31
CA PHE A 656 6.80 -21.49 -20.12
C PHE A 656 6.85 -20.55 -21.35
N GLU A 657 8.02 -20.36 -21.93
CA GLU A 657 8.22 -19.57 -23.13
C GLU A 657 7.50 -20.16 -24.36
N GLU A 658 7.52 -21.49 -24.50
CA GLU A 658 6.79 -22.17 -25.58
C GLU A 658 5.28 -22.09 -25.37
N LEU A 659 4.81 -22.23 -24.15
CA LEU A 659 3.39 -22.05 -23.81
C LEU A 659 2.92 -20.62 -24.10
N CYS A 660 3.71 -19.60 -23.79
CA CYS A 660 3.37 -18.21 -24.11
C CYS A 660 3.27 -17.94 -25.63
N ARG A 661 3.94 -18.76 -26.49
CA ARG A 661 3.85 -18.65 -27.95
C ARG A 661 2.76 -19.53 -28.56
N ASN A 662 2.09 -20.33 -27.75
CA ASN A 662 1.10 -21.28 -28.25
C ASN A 662 -0.30 -20.62 -28.40
N GLU A 663 -0.85 -20.61 -29.61
CA GLU A 663 -2.14 -19.98 -29.91
C GLU A 663 -3.33 -20.60 -29.13
N LYS A 664 -3.29 -21.90 -28.78
CA LYS A 664 -4.33 -22.51 -27.95
C LYS A 664 -4.26 -22.01 -26.52
N VAL A 665 -3.05 -21.80 -25.98
CA VAL A 665 -2.81 -21.22 -24.67
C VAL A 665 -3.27 -19.77 -24.65
N LYS A 666 -2.86 -18.98 -25.66
CA LYS A 666 -3.29 -17.60 -25.84
C LYS A 666 -4.81 -17.49 -25.84
N LYS A 667 -5.49 -18.36 -26.60
CA LYS A 667 -6.94 -18.40 -26.64
C LYS A 667 -7.57 -18.74 -25.28
N ALA A 668 -7.04 -19.71 -24.56
CA ALA A 668 -7.54 -20.11 -23.23
C ALA A 668 -7.41 -18.95 -22.21
N VAL A 669 -6.31 -18.23 -22.24
CA VAL A 669 -6.08 -17.06 -21.36
C VAL A 669 -7.05 -15.93 -21.75
N LEU A 670 -7.19 -15.62 -23.02
CA LEU A 670 -8.10 -14.57 -23.49
C LEU A 670 -9.56 -14.90 -23.14
N ASP A 671 -10.01 -16.12 -23.36
CA ASP A 671 -11.38 -16.55 -23.07
C ASP A 671 -11.68 -16.40 -21.55
N ASP A 672 -10.75 -16.75 -20.67
CA ASP A 672 -10.89 -16.57 -19.22
C ASP A 672 -10.92 -15.08 -18.83
N MET A 673 -10.04 -14.25 -19.41
CA MET A 673 -10.03 -12.80 -19.19
C MET A 673 -11.38 -12.17 -19.60
N LEU A 674 -11.90 -12.52 -20.78
CA LEU A 674 -13.20 -12.02 -21.26
C LEU A 674 -14.36 -12.46 -20.37
N ALA A 675 -14.32 -13.69 -19.85
CA ALA A 675 -15.33 -14.19 -18.90
C ALA A 675 -15.29 -13.39 -17.59
N VAL A 676 -14.10 -13.12 -17.05
CA VAL A 676 -13.89 -12.29 -15.87
C VAL A 676 -14.36 -10.85 -16.11
N GLY A 677 -14.00 -10.28 -17.25
CA GLY A 677 -14.42 -8.92 -17.66
C GLY A 677 -15.93 -8.79 -17.74
N LYS A 678 -16.60 -9.73 -18.42
CA LYS A 678 -18.06 -9.78 -18.53
C LYS A 678 -18.74 -9.90 -17.16
N LYS A 679 -18.23 -10.78 -16.30
CA LYS A 679 -18.73 -10.95 -14.93
C LYS A 679 -18.57 -9.69 -14.08
N ALA A 680 -17.51 -8.94 -14.30
CA ALA A 680 -17.23 -7.67 -13.61
C ALA A 680 -18.00 -6.47 -14.19
N GLY A 681 -18.78 -6.66 -15.28
CA GLY A 681 -19.59 -5.61 -15.88
C GLY A 681 -18.83 -4.69 -16.84
N LEU A 682 -17.69 -5.12 -17.41
CA LEU A 682 -17.02 -4.38 -18.47
C LEU A 682 -17.92 -4.28 -19.72
N PHE A 683 -18.00 -3.09 -20.28
CA PHE A 683 -18.67 -2.88 -21.57
C PHE A 683 -17.92 -3.58 -22.69
N SER A 684 -18.56 -3.80 -23.83
CA SER A 684 -17.95 -4.49 -24.95
C SER A 684 -16.72 -3.78 -25.52
N PHE A 685 -16.68 -2.45 -25.46
CA PHE A 685 -15.54 -1.64 -25.89
C PHE A 685 -14.40 -1.60 -24.85
N GLU A 686 -14.68 -1.92 -23.58
CA GLU A 686 -13.69 -2.06 -22.51
C GLU A 686 -13.03 -3.46 -22.51
N GLN A 687 -13.50 -4.40 -23.33
CA GLN A 687 -12.92 -5.73 -23.40
C GLN A 687 -11.86 -5.80 -24.51
N VAL A 688 -10.72 -6.40 -24.20
CA VAL A 688 -9.64 -6.57 -25.16
C VAL A 688 -10.04 -7.55 -26.28
N ARG A 689 -9.58 -7.31 -27.49
CA ARG A 689 -9.84 -8.15 -28.66
C ARG A 689 -8.73 -9.14 -28.96
N ASP A 690 -7.52 -8.79 -28.58
CA ASP A 690 -6.36 -9.66 -28.72
C ASP A 690 -5.39 -9.43 -27.55
N ILE A 691 -4.55 -10.44 -27.27
CA ILE A 691 -3.51 -10.38 -26.26
C ILE A 691 -2.19 -10.91 -26.80
N PHE A 692 -1.09 -10.42 -26.23
CA PHE A 692 0.22 -11.02 -26.37
C PHE A 692 0.63 -11.60 -25.01
N LEU A 693 1.02 -12.88 -24.96
CA LEU A 693 1.52 -13.51 -23.76
C LEU A 693 3.03 -13.29 -23.66
N SER A 694 3.46 -12.56 -22.63
CA SER A 694 4.88 -12.34 -22.33
C SER A 694 5.35 -13.33 -21.29
N SER A 695 6.45 -14.03 -21.57
CA SER A 695 7.17 -14.84 -20.58
C SER A 695 8.04 -13.97 -19.66
N GLU A 696 8.34 -12.73 -20.06
CA GLU A 696 9.05 -11.75 -19.26
C GLU A 696 8.08 -11.01 -18.31
N GLN A 697 8.37 -11.03 -17.01
CA GLN A 697 7.61 -10.27 -16.01
C GLN A 697 7.94 -8.78 -16.11
N PHE A 698 6.91 -7.94 -15.92
CA PHE A 698 7.16 -6.53 -15.67
C PHE A 698 7.81 -6.39 -14.30
N SER A 699 8.93 -5.73 -14.23
CA SER A 699 9.71 -5.56 -13.01
C SER A 699 10.30 -4.16 -12.92
N VAL A 700 10.90 -3.87 -11.80
CA VAL A 700 11.64 -2.63 -11.60
C VAL A 700 13.00 -2.72 -12.30
N GLU A 701 13.59 -3.90 -12.31
CA GLU A 701 14.90 -4.18 -12.89
C GLU A 701 14.91 -3.96 -14.41
N ASN A 702 13.82 -4.28 -15.11
CA ASN A 702 13.67 -4.01 -16.54
C ASN A 702 13.00 -2.66 -16.85
N ASP A 703 12.89 -1.78 -15.86
CA ASP A 703 12.34 -0.43 -15.98
C ASP A 703 10.87 -0.37 -16.45
N LEU A 704 10.10 -1.47 -16.37
CA LEU A 704 8.70 -1.51 -16.76
C LEU A 704 7.73 -1.18 -15.61
N LEU A 705 8.21 -1.28 -14.35
CA LEU A 705 7.48 -0.87 -13.16
C LEU A 705 8.19 0.26 -12.41
N THR A 706 7.40 1.04 -11.66
CA THR A 706 7.94 1.96 -10.67
C THR A 706 8.39 1.18 -9.42
N PRO A 707 9.17 1.80 -8.50
CA PRO A 707 9.53 1.20 -7.21
C PRO A 707 8.33 0.73 -6.39
N THR A 708 7.19 1.39 -6.56
CA THR A 708 5.91 1.03 -5.94
C THR A 708 5.12 0.01 -6.77
N LEU A 709 5.78 -0.62 -7.75
CA LEU A 709 5.23 -1.67 -8.61
C LEU A 709 4.07 -1.20 -9.51
N LYS A 710 3.99 0.12 -9.80
CA LYS A 710 3.04 0.68 -10.78
C LYS A 710 3.61 0.58 -12.19
N SER A 711 2.76 0.30 -13.17
CA SER A 711 3.13 0.21 -14.59
C SER A 711 3.64 1.55 -15.13
N LYS A 712 4.84 1.55 -15.69
CA LYS A 712 5.39 2.69 -16.46
C LYS A 712 4.83 2.62 -17.90
N ARG A 713 3.58 3.08 -18.09
CA ARG A 713 2.84 2.92 -19.36
C ARG A 713 3.62 3.37 -20.60
N PRO A 714 4.32 4.53 -20.62
CA PRO A 714 5.14 4.91 -21.77
C PRO A 714 6.26 3.91 -22.08
N LYS A 715 6.91 3.37 -21.03
CA LYS A 715 7.98 2.37 -21.19
C LYS A 715 7.43 1.04 -21.70
N LEU A 716 6.31 0.57 -21.13
CA LEU A 716 5.61 -0.62 -21.60
C LEU A 716 5.19 -0.49 -23.06
N LYS A 717 4.61 0.66 -23.45
CA LYS A 717 4.25 0.93 -24.86
C LYS A 717 5.47 0.85 -25.77
N THR A 718 6.60 1.42 -25.39
CA THR A 718 7.83 1.40 -26.19
C THR A 718 8.45 0.00 -26.24
N HIS A 719 8.53 -0.68 -25.08
CA HIS A 719 9.11 -2.03 -24.98
C HIS A 719 8.36 -3.06 -25.85
N TYR A 720 7.04 -2.98 -25.83
CA TYR A 720 6.16 -3.90 -26.60
C TYR A 720 5.62 -3.31 -27.92
N ALA A 721 6.25 -2.25 -28.45
CA ALA A 721 5.75 -1.56 -29.64
C ALA A 721 5.53 -2.50 -30.83
N THR A 722 6.45 -3.44 -31.08
CA THR A 722 6.35 -4.44 -32.16
C THR A 722 5.12 -5.32 -31.99
N GLN A 723 4.93 -5.89 -30.80
CA GLN A 723 3.81 -6.79 -30.49
C GLN A 723 2.46 -6.06 -30.54
N LEU A 724 2.40 -4.82 -30.04
CA LEU A 724 1.21 -3.99 -30.11
C LEU A 724 0.81 -3.69 -31.56
N ASN A 725 1.77 -3.34 -32.41
CA ASN A 725 1.55 -3.09 -33.83
C ASN A 725 1.10 -4.35 -34.57
N GLU A 726 1.72 -5.52 -34.30
CA GLU A 726 1.35 -6.80 -34.88
C GLU A 726 -0.08 -7.23 -34.51
N MET A 727 -0.49 -7.02 -33.25
CA MET A 727 -1.86 -7.30 -32.84
C MET A 727 -2.86 -6.40 -33.58
N TYR A 728 -2.61 -5.10 -33.66
CA TYR A 728 -3.48 -4.18 -34.38
C TYR A 728 -3.51 -4.43 -35.90
N ALA A 729 -2.42 -4.93 -36.48
CA ALA A 729 -2.38 -5.28 -37.90
C ALA A 729 -3.27 -6.48 -38.24
N LYS A 730 -3.56 -7.36 -37.28
CA LYS A 730 -4.43 -8.54 -37.42
C LYS A 730 -5.90 -8.24 -37.16
N LEU A 731 -6.19 -7.10 -36.55
CA LEU A 731 -7.56 -6.69 -36.19
C LEU A 731 -8.14 -5.77 -37.26
N PRO A 732 -9.45 -5.85 -37.55
CA PRO A 732 -10.11 -5.05 -38.58
C PRO A 732 -10.15 -3.55 -38.28
#